data_12f397860793c78e3de6d27e10603c2e
#
_entry.id   12f397860793c78e3de6d27e10603c2e
#
_cell.length_a   1.000
_cell.length_b   1.000
_cell.length_c   1.000
_cell.angle_alpha   90.00
_cell.angle_beta   90.00
_cell.angle_gamma   90.00
#
_symmetry.space_group_name_H-M   'P 1'
#
loop_
_entity.id
_entity.type
_entity.pdbx_description
1 polymer ?
#
loop_
_entity_poly.entity_id
_entity_poly.type
_entity_poly.pdbx_seq_one_letter_code
_entity_poly.pdbx_strand_id
1 'polypeptide(L)'
;MSTHFKRILYGGDYNPNQWTKDIWQEDMRIFKDAHINTATINVFSWAKIQPSEHEYNFDELDEIVDMLSKENYDIVFATSTAALPGWMVRKYPEVMFTDYEGRQHKFGGRHNACPNSFVFKHYARELAYKLAERYADNPHVTCWHVSNEYGNECFCWNCQKAFRVWLKDKYKTIDALNKAWNMEFWGHTVYDWDDVVPPNALSDGIGSEKTAFAGISIDYRRFYSDSQLACFKMERDAIKSVKPDAFVTTNLMGTFKGLDYFKWAKEMDVVSWDNYPSYDTPWSSIAMTHDLMRGLKDEPFMLMEQTPSQQNWQKYNSLKRPGQMRAQSYQTLAHGADTIQFFQLRRSVGGCEKFHGAVIAHVGNENTRVFREVAQLGAELERFGDYTLGSRNEAEVGLIFDWDNYWALEYTSGPSEDLKYVDQIHQYYQYFYKKNIGVDMIPVDADFSKYKIVVAPVLYMVKDGMKEALENFVKNGGILITTFMSGIVGQSDNVYLGGYPGPLREMAGVWVEEIDALAPEQKNKAKFADGSTAACGLLCDLMHLEGAKALASYEEDFYAGMPAASKNTYGKGTTYYIATQFEEEGLAKILDQAVQEARVSSVIPEETGLEVVTRVSDTTRFYFVMNFTDEEQILPESLTGKKDMISGKMTEHGMKLKKWDVLLLEEHL
;
A
#
# COMPACT_ATOMS: atom_id res chain seq x y z
N MET A 1 -15.27 4.13 20.50
CA MET A 1 -14.84 4.12 19.10
C MET A 1 -15.72 3.16 18.31
N SER A 2 -16.03 3.45 17.06
CA SER A 2 -16.76 2.53 16.18
C SER A 2 -15.80 1.42 15.74
N THR A 3 -16.09 0.18 16.08
CA THR A 3 -15.36 -0.98 15.57
C THR A 3 -16.10 -1.50 14.34
N HIS A 4 -15.37 -1.81 13.27
CA HIS A 4 -15.97 -2.42 12.07
C HIS A 4 -16.48 -3.84 12.35
N PHE A 5 -15.79 -4.57 13.23
CA PHE A 5 -16.07 -5.96 13.56
C PHE A 5 -16.39 -6.13 15.04
N LYS A 6 -17.11 -7.21 15.36
CA LYS A 6 -17.46 -7.58 16.74
C LYS A 6 -16.34 -8.34 17.46
N ARG A 7 -15.39 -8.90 16.69
CA ARG A 7 -14.22 -9.65 17.14
C ARG A 7 -13.10 -9.52 16.10
N ILE A 8 -11.88 -9.84 16.47
CA ILE A 8 -10.80 -10.01 15.49
C ILE A 8 -11.19 -11.14 14.53
N LEU A 9 -11.19 -10.86 13.23
CA LEU A 9 -11.43 -11.89 12.21
C LEU A 9 -10.11 -12.66 11.98
N TYR A 10 -10.14 -13.95 12.28
CA TYR A 10 -9.01 -14.84 12.13
C TYR A 10 -9.38 -16.03 11.25
N GLY A 11 -8.73 -16.16 10.09
CA GLY A 11 -9.06 -17.20 9.12
C GLY A 11 -8.40 -16.99 7.77
N GLY A 12 -9.16 -16.98 6.68
CA GLY A 12 -8.62 -16.73 5.36
C GLY A 12 -9.43 -17.32 4.21
N ASP A 13 -8.81 -17.38 3.04
CA ASP A 13 -9.43 -17.87 1.82
C ASP A 13 -9.71 -19.36 1.91
N TYR A 14 -10.96 -19.72 1.71
CA TYR A 14 -11.42 -21.08 1.67
C TYR A 14 -12.11 -21.41 0.34
N ASN A 15 -11.58 -22.38 -0.37
CA ASN A 15 -12.03 -22.80 -1.70
C ASN A 15 -12.55 -24.25 -1.65
N PRO A 16 -13.63 -24.57 -0.90
CA PRO A 16 -14.14 -25.94 -0.72
C PRO A 16 -14.61 -26.58 -2.02
N ASN A 17 -15.00 -25.76 -3.00
CA ASN A 17 -15.40 -26.21 -4.35
C ASN A 17 -14.29 -26.97 -5.13
N GLN A 18 -13.05 -27.01 -4.62
CA GLN A 18 -11.97 -27.85 -5.13
C GLN A 18 -11.93 -29.25 -4.50
N TRP A 19 -12.80 -29.52 -3.50
CA TRP A 19 -12.74 -30.70 -2.65
C TRP A 19 -14.10 -31.38 -2.53
N THR A 20 -14.12 -32.63 -2.03
CA THR A 20 -15.36 -33.39 -1.76
C THR A 20 -15.99 -32.97 -0.42
N LYS A 21 -17.29 -33.24 -0.25
CA LYS A 21 -18.04 -32.83 0.95
C LYS A 21 -17.53 -33.45 2.25
N ASP A 22 -16.99 -34.67 2.20
CA ASP A 22 -16.37 -35.31 3.37
C ASP A 22 -15.09 -34.53 3.82
N ILE A 23 -14.36 -33.97 2.90
CA ILE A 23 -13.24 -33.09 3.23
C ILE A 23 -13.72 -31.78 3.84
N TRP A 24 -14.85 -31.21 3.38
CA TRP A 24 -15.42 -30.01 3.99
C TRP A 24 -15.73 -30.20 5.48
N GLN A 25 -16.29 -31.36 5.86
CA GLN A 25 -16.61 -31.67 7.26
C GLN A 25 -15.34 -31.83 8.11
N GLU A 26 -14.31 -32.48 7.55
CA GLU A 26 -13.04 -32.62 8.23
C GLU A 26 -12.32 -31.26 8.35
N ASP A 27 -12.43 -30.39 7.34
CA ASP A 27 -11.90 -29.03 7.41
C ASP A 27 -12.51 -28.22 8.55
N MET A 28 -13.85 -28.28 8.74
CA MET A 28 -14.52 -27.58 9.84
C MET A 28 -14.00 -28.05 11.21
N ARG A 29 -13.76 -29.37 11.38
CA ARG A 29 -13.14 -29.91 12.59
C ARG A 29 -11.72 -29.33 12.81
N ILE A 30 -10.88 -29.39 11.78
CA ILE A 30 -9.48 -28.93 11.85
C ILE A 30 -9.42 -27.42 12.07
N PHE A 31 -10.25 -26.63 11.40
CA PHE A 31 -10.27 -25.16 11.55
C PHE A 31 -10.68 -24.75 12.97
N LYS A 32 -11.61 -25.50 13.60
CA LYS A 32 -11.97 -25.26 14.98
C LYS A 32 -10.81 -25.47 15.94
N ASP A 33 -9.98 -26.49 15.72
CA ASP A 33 -8.77 -26.74 16.49
C ASP A 33 -7.70 -25.63 16.30
N ALA A 34 -7.79 -24.88 15.20
CA ALA A 34 -6.95 -23.71 14.90
C ALA A 34 -7.56 -22.37 15.34
N HIS A 35 -8.73 -22.38 16.01
CA HIS A 35 -9.48 -21.19 16.43
C HIS A 35 -9.89 -20.26 15.28
N ILE A 36 -10.05 -20.79 14.07
CA ILE A 36 -10.49 -20.04 12.90
C ILE A 36 -11.95 -19.66 13.06
N ASN A 37 -12.27 -18.40 12.84
CA ASN A 37 -13.60 -17.83 13.02
C ASN A 37 -14.16 -17.14 11.77
N THR A 38 -13.37 -17.01 10.71
CA THR A 38 -13.78 -16.36 9.45
C THR A 38 -13.29 -17.14 8.23
N ALA A 39 -14.05 -17.02 7.14
CA ALA A 39 -13.67 -17.57 5.85
C ALA A 39 -14.01 -16.59 4.71
N THR A 40 -13.05 -16.30 3.85
CA THR A 40 -13.28 -15.63 2.58
C THR A 40 -13.62 -16.69 1.55
N ILE A 41 -14.80 -16.59 0.92
CA ILE A 41 -15.30 -17.58 -0.02
C ILE A 41 -15.68 -16.98 -1.36
N ASN A 42 -15.84 -17.82 -2.36
CA ASN A 42 -16.39 -17.46 -3.67
C ASN A 42 -15.52 -16.52 -4.51
N VAL A 43 -14.19 -16.49 -4.29
CA VAL A 43 -13.30 -15.50 -4.96
C VAL A 43 -13.26 -15.71 -6.48
N PHE A 44 -13.25 -16.95 -6.97
CA PHE A 44 -13.07 -17.28 -8.39
C PHE A 44 -14.14 -18.23 -8.96
N SER A 45 -15.35 -18.21 -8.44
CA SER A 45 -16.40 -19.20 -8.77
C SER A 45 -17.39 -18.75 -9.86
N TRP A 46 -17.15 -17.64 -10.58
CA TRP A 46 -18.12 -17.12 -11.58
C TRP A 46 -18.57 -18.18 -12.58
N ALA A 47 -17.63 -18.92 -13.17
CA ALA A 47 -17.96 -19.95 -14.17
C ALA A 47 -18.81 -21.11 -13.62
N LYS A 48 -18.73 -21.42 -12.31
CA LYS A 48 -19.58 -22.42 -11.64
C LYS A 48 -20.97 -21.86 -11.38
N ILE A 49 -21.05 -20.63 -10.92
CA ILE A 49 -22.32 -19.96 -10.61
C ILE A 49 -23.09 -19.67 -11.89
N GLN A 50 -22.41 -19.23 -12.96
CA GLN A 50 -23.01 -18.87 -14.23
C GLN A 50 -22.35 -19.68 -15.37
N PRO A 51 -22.76 -20.98 -15.53
CA PRO A 51 -22.17 -21.88 -16.53
C PRO A 51 -22.52 -21.51 -17.97
N SER A 52 -23.59 -20.74 -18.19
CA SER A 52 -23.97 -20.14 -19.47
C SER A 52 -24.57 -18.75 -19.24
N GLU A 53 -24.80 -18.02 -20.32
CA GLU A 53 -25.24 -16.61 -20.27
C GLU A 53 -26.52 -16.38 -19.46
N HIS A 54 -27.46 -17.34 -19.49
CA HIS A 54 -28.77 -17.19 -18.87
C HIS A 54 -29.05 -18.19 -17.74
N GLU A 55 -28.08 -19.00 -17.38
CA GLU A 55 -28.20 -20.00 -16.34
C GLU A 55 -27.36 -19.63 -15.12
N TYR A 56 -28.00 -19.76 -13.94
CA TYR A 56 -27.32 -19.59 -12.67
C TYR A 56 -27.55 -20.84 -11.81
N ASN A 57 -26.49 -21.33 -11.18
CA ASN A 57 -26.53 -22.45 -10.24
C ASN A 57 -25.83 -22.02 -8.93
N PHE A 58 -26.61 -21.97 -7.87
CA PHE A 58 -26.14 -21.61 -6.53
C PHE A 58 -26.09 -22.81 -5.57
N ASP A 59 -26.42 -24.00 -6.00
CA ASP A 59 -26.63 -25.16 -5.10
C ASP A 59 -25.39 -25.46 -4.23
N GLU A 60 -24.21 -25.52 -4.84
CA GLU A 60 -22.94 -25.74 -4.11
C GLU A 60 -22.60 -24.57 -3.19
N LEU A 61 -22.83 -23.35 -3.64
CA LEU A 61 -22.53 -22.13 -2.86
C LEU A 61 -23.49 -22.03 -1.66
N ASP A 62 -24.78 -22.39 -1.83
CA ASP A 62 -25.74 -22.47 -0.73
C ASP A 62 -25.26 -23.44 0.36
N GLU A 63 -24.81 -24.63 -0.03
CA GLU A 63 -24.31 -25.64 0.91
C GLU A 63 -23.05 -25.14 1.67
N ILE A 64 -22.15 -24.42 0.99
CA ILE A 64 -20.96 -23.84 1.61
C ILE A 64 -21.36 -22.75 2.63
N VAL A 65 -22.23 -21.83 2.24
CA VAL A 65 -22.72 -20.76 3.13
C VAL A 65 -23.47 -21.33 4.32
N ASP A 66 -24.34 -22.33 4.11
CA ASP A 66 -25.05 -23.01 5.18
C ASP A 66 -24.12 -23.71 6.16
N MET A 67 -23.11 -24.41 5.66
CA MET A 67 -22.07 -25.06 6.48
C MET A 67 -21.35 -24.07 7.37
N LEU A 68 -20.81 -23.00 6.80
CA LEU A 68 -20.08 -21.97 7.54
C LEU A 68 -20.97 -21.25 8.56
N SER A 69 -22.22 -20.95 8.18
CA SER A 69 -23.21 -20.32 9.06
C SER A 69 -23.54 -21.19 10.27
N LYS A 70 -23.73 -22.53 10.08
CA LYS A 70 -23.96 -23.47 11.16
C LYS A 70 -22.83 -23.60 12.15
N GLU A 71 -21.59 -23.42 11.66
CA GLU A 71 -20.38 -23.43 12.50
C GLU A 71 -20.04 -22.03 13.06
N ASN A 72 -20.91 -21.03 12.88
CA ASN A 72 -20.80 -19.67 13.40
C ASN A 72 -19.58 -18.89 12.89
N TYR A 73 -19.21 -19.09 11.61
CA TYR A 73 -18.16 -18.32 10.95
C TYR A 73 -18.67 -16.93 10.54
N ASP A 74 -17.81 -15.93 10.63
CA ASP A 74 -17.96 -14.69 9.88
C ASP A 74 -17.54 -14.94 8.42
N ILE A 75 -18.40 -14.59 7.47
CA ILE A 75 -18.16 -14.83 6.05
C ILE A 75 -17.76 -13.51 5.38
N VAL A 76 -16.58 -13.50 4.78
CA VAL A 76 -16.17 -12.48 3.80
C VAL A 76 -16.57 -13.03 2.43
N PHE A 77 -17.56 -12.39 1.82
CA PHE A 77 -18.23 -12.94 0.64
C PHE A 77 -17.75 -12.26 -0.64
N ALA A 78 -17.05 -12.98 -1.52
CA ALA A 78 -16.51 -12.42 -2.75
C ALA A 78 -17.50 -12.48 -3.93
N THR A 79 -17.40 -11.52 -4.87
CA THR A 79 -18.28 -11.43 -6.05
C THR A 79 -17.83 -12.28 -7.23
N SER A 80 -16.66 -12.92 -7.17
CA SER A 80 -16.07 -13.81 -8.20
C SER A 80 -15.64 -13.13 -9.52
N THR A 81 -15.74 -11.83 -9.64
CA THR A 81 -15.61 -11.15 -10.96
C THR A 81 -14.19 -11.00 -11.47
N ALA A 82 -13.18 -11.40 -10.68
CA ALA A 82 -11.79 -11.41 -11.09
C ALA A 82 -11.45 -12.48 -12.15
N ALA A 83 -12.30 -13.51 -12.31
CA ALA A 83 -12.09 -14.58 -13.29
C ALA A 83 -13.32 -14.77 -14.18
N LEU A 84 -13.16 -14.49 -15.49
CA LEU A 84 -14.26 -14.56 -16.46
C LEU A 84 -14.71 -16.00 -16.75
N PRO A 85 -16.01 -16.25 -16.94
CA PRO A 85 -16.48 -17.53 -17.45
C PRO A 85 -16.18 -17.69 -18.95
N GLY A 86 -15.86 -18.92 -19.38
CA GLY A 86 -15.44 -19.21 -20.75
C GLY A 86 -16.49 -18.89 -21.83
N TRP A 87 -17.80 -19.00 -21.49
CA TRP A 87 -18.87 -18.65 -22.43
C TRP A 87 -18.84 -17.16 -22.80
N MET A 88 -18.51 -16.27 -21.85
CA MET A 88 -18.44 -14.83 -22.09
C MET A 88 -17.35 -14.50 -23.10
N VAL A 89 -16.15 -15.04 -22.90
CA VAL A 89 -15.00 -14.79 -23.81
C VAL A 89 -15.27 -15.38 -25.20
N ARG A 90 -15.91 -16.57 -25.27
CA ARG A 90 -16.27 -17.19 -26.56
C ARG A 90 -17.30 -16.36 -27.34
N LYS A 91 -18.30 -15.81 -26.65
CA LYS A 91 -19.40 -15.06 -27.29
C LYS A 91 -19.05 -13.59 -27.54
N TYR A 92 -18.28 -13.01 -26.65
CA TYR A 92 -17.92 -11.58 -26.62
C TYR A 92 -16.39 -11.39 -26.44
N PRO A 93 -15.57 -11.73 -27.46
CA PRO A 93 -14.11 -11.68 -27.33
C PRO A 93 -13.54 -10.29 -27.00
N GLU A 94 -14.31 -9.21 -27.25
CA GLU A 94 -13.93 -7.84 -26.91
C GLU A 94 -13.91 -7.54 -25.40
N VAL A 95 -14.38 -8.47 -24.57
CA VAL A 95 -14.26 -8.34 -23.10
C VAL A 95 -12.81 -8.47 -22.64
N MET A 96 -11.98 -9.14 -23.44
CA MET A 96 -10.58 -9.38 -23.09
C MET A 96 -9.75 -8.12 -23.20
N PHE A 97 -8.85 -7.89 -22.25
CA PHE A 97 -7.95 -6.76 -22.31
C PHE A 97 -6.89 -6.90 -23.43
N THR A 98 -6.39 -5.77 -23.88
CA THR A 98 -5.25 -5.67 -24.81
C THR A 98 -4.10 -5.02 -24.06
N ASP A 99 -2.93 -5.66 -24.06
CA ASP A 99 -1.74 -5.17 -23.37
C ASP A 99 -1.07 -3.98 -24.09
N TYR A 100 -0.01 -3.44 -23.50
CA TYR A 100 0.77 -2.33 -24.04
C TYR A 100 1.33 -2.61 -25.42
N GLU A 101 1.72 -3.85 -25.71
CA GLU A 101 2.23 -4.30 -27.01
C GLU A 101 1.14 -4.52 -28.07
N GLY A 102 -0.12 -4.29 -27.74
CA GLY A 102 -1.26 -4.43 -28.65
C GLY A 102 -1.77 -5.86 -28.80
N ARG A 103 -1.38 -6.80 -27.93
CA ARG A 103 -1.83 -8.19 -27.97
C ARG A 103 -3.12 -8.34 -27.17
N GLN A 104 -4.18 -8.77 -27.81
CA GLN A 104 -5.42 -9.14 -27.12
C GLN A 104 -5.23 -10.48 -26.39
N HIS A 105 -5.47 -10.48 -25.09
CA HIS A 105 -5.39 -11.67 -24.26
C HIS A 105 -6.51 -12.68 -24.57
N LYS A 106 -6.34 -13.90 -24.08
CA LYS A 106 -7.25 -15.03 -24.31
C LYS A 106 -7.85 -15.50 -22.99
N PHE A 107 -8.86 -16.38 -23.07
CA PHE A 107 -9.41 -17.05 -21.91
C PHE A 107 -8.31 -17.83 -21.18
N GLY A 108 -8.35 -17.75 -19.84
CA GLY A 108 -7.39 -18.37 -18.93
C GLY A 108 -6.73 -17.33 -18.04
N GLY A 109 -6.30 -17.72 -16.85
CA GLY A 109 -5.82 -16.81 -15.82
C GLY A 109 -6.92 -15.94 -15.20
N ARG A 110 -6.52 -14.87 -14.52
CA ARG A 110 -7.41 -13.92 -13.84
C ARG A 110 -7.09 -12.49 -14.26
N HIS A 111 -7.94 -11.51 -13.91
CA HIS A 111 -7.79 -10.08 -14.26
C HIS A 111 -7.69 -9.83 -15.78
N ASN A 112 -8.45 -10.56 -16.57
CA ASN A 112 -8.36 -10.53 -18.02
C ASN A 112 -9.41 -9.64 -18.69
N ALA A 113 -10.32 -9.04 -17.90
CA ALA A 113 -11.37 -8.20 -18.43
C ALA A 113 -10.89 -6.78 -18.74
N CYS A 114 -11.41 -6.21 -19.82
CA CYS A 114 -11.33 -4.77 -20.07
C CYS A 114 -12.33 -4.05 -19.14
N PRO A 115 -11.88 -3.13 -18.26
CA PRO A 115 -12.77 -2.41 -17.34
C PRO A 115 -13.76 -1.48 -18.05
N ASN A 116 -13.56 -1.20 -19.34
CA ASN A 116 -14.44 -0.39 -20.17
C ASN A 116 -15.32 -1.20 -21.13
N SER A 117 -15.30 -2.56 -21.03
CA SER A 117 -16.23 -3.41 -21.76
C SER A 117 -17.64 -3.29 -21.17
N PHE A 118 -18.61 -2.96 -22.04
CA PHE A 118 -20.01 -2.93 -21.62
C PHE A 118 -20.50 -4.31 -21.18
N VAL A 119 -20.10 -5.36 -21.90
CA VAL A 119 -20.49 -6.75 -21.62
C VAL A 119 -19.97 -7.20 -20.25
N PHE A 120 -18.70 -6.95 -19.95
CA PHE A 120 -18.12 -7.25 -18.64
C PHE A 120 -18.89 -6.53 -17.52
N LYS A 121 -19.07 -5.22 -17.64
CA LYS A 121 -19.79 -4.43 -16.64
C LYS A 121 -21.23 -4.91 -16.43
N HIS A 122 -21.93 -5.26 -17.51
CA HIS A 122 -23.30 -5.74 -17.42
C HIS A 122 -23.40 -7.01 -16.59
N TYR A 123 -22.62 -8.03 -16.93
CA TYR A 123 -22.71 -9.32 -16.25
C TYR A 123 -22.08 -9.32 -14.85
N ALA A 124 -21.01 -8.56 -14.64
CA ALA A 124 -20.42 -8.40 -13.30
C ALA A 124 -21.41 -7.73 -12.33
N ARG A 125 -22.09 -6.66 -12.78
CA ARG A 125 -23.15 -6.01 -12.00
C ARG A 125 -24.32 -6.95 -11.72
N GLU A 126 -24.75 -7.70 -12.72
CA GLU A 126 -25.87 -8.65 -12.56
C GLU A 126 -25.51 -9.75 -11.58
N LEU A 127 -24.29 -10.30 -11.65
CA LEU A 127 -23.83 -11.32 -10.72
C LEU A 127 -23.78 -10.76 -9.27
N ALA A 128 -23.17 -9.59 -9.07
CA ALA A 128 -23.10 -8.97 -7.74
C ALA A 128 -24.51 -8.72 -7.15
N TYR A 129 -25.44 -8.25 -7.97
CA TYR A 129 -26.84 -8.07 -7.57
C TYR A 129 -27.49 -9.40 -7.13
N LYS A 130 -27.37 -10.47 -7.95
CA LYS A 130 -27.96 -11.79 -7.64
C LYS A 130 -27.35 -12.42 -6.38
N LEU A 131 -26.04 -12.27 -6.19
CA LEU A 131 -25.39 -12.73 -4.96
C LEU A 131 -25.91 -11.98 -3.74
N ALA A 132 -26.05 -10.66 -3.84
CA ALA A 132 -26.59 -9.84 -2.75
C ALA A 132 -28.06 -10.19 -2.46
N GLU A 133 -28.92 -10.31 -3.50
CA GLU A 133 -30.32 -10.71 -3.36
C GLU A 133 -30.47 -12.05 -2.63
N ARG A 134 -29.52 -12.98 -2.81
CA ARG A 134 -29.54 -14.29 -2.20
C ARG A 134 -28.97 -14.35 -0.78
N TYR A 135 -27.87 -13.63 -0.53
CA TYR A 135 -27.06 -13.85 0.68
C TYR A 135 -26.95 -12.62 1.62
N ALA A 136 -27.36 -11.42 1.22
CA ALA A 136 -27.13 -10.22 2.02
C ALA A 136 -27.90 -10.16 3.36
N ASP A 137 -28.97 -10.93 3.49
CA ASP A 137 -29.72 -11.05 4.75
C ASP A 137 -29.20 -12.16 5.67
N ASN A 138 -28.20 -12.94 5.24
CA ASN A 138 -27.54 -13.90 6.12
C ASN A 138 -26.68 -13.14 7.15
N PRO A 139 -26.95 -13.28 8.46
CA PRO A 139 -26.25 -12.52 9.50
C PRO A 139 -24.76 -12.89 9.64
N HIS A 140 -24.33 -13.98 9.01
CA HIS A 140 -22.94 -14.42 8.96
C HIS A 140 -22.14 -13.77 7.83
N VAL A 141 -22.79 -13.16 6.83
CA VAL A 141 -22.11 -12.36 5.79
C VAL A 141 -21.77 -10.99 6.39
N THR A 142 -20.55 -10.86 6.91
CA THR A 142 -20.11 -9.69 7.64
C THR A 142 -19.40 -8.67 6.76
N CYS A 143 -18.84 -9.09 5.63
CA CYS A 143 -18.16 -8.22 4.68
C CYS A 143 -18.30 -8.75 3.25
N TRP A 144 -18.47 -7.86 2.29
CA TRP A 144 -18.45 -8.15 0.86
C TRP A 144 -17.09 -7.81 0.28
N HIS A 145 -16.50 -8.77 -0.42
CA HIS A 145 -15.23 -8.63 -1.13
C HIS A 145 -15.50 -8.52 -2.65
N VAL A 146 -15.42 -7.32 -3.19
CA VAL A 146 -15.68 -7.10 -4.62
C VAL A 146 -14.46 -7.48 -5.45
N SER A 147 -14.65 -8.40 -6.40
CA SER A 147 -13.59 -8.89 -7.28
C SER A 147 -12.40 -9.50 -6.51
N ASN A 148 -11.19 -9.16 -6.87
CA ASN A 148 -9.94 -9.50 -6.19
C ASN A 148 -8.78 -8.75 -6.84
N GLU A 149 -7.88 -8.13 -6.08
CA GLU A 149 -6.61 -7.54 -6.53
C GLU A 149 -6.69 -6.84 -7.90
N TYR A 150 -7.53 -5.83 -8.05
CA TYR A 150 -7.62 -5.07 -9.30
C TYR A 150 -6.23 -4.62 -9.78
N GLY A 151 -5.85 -4.91 -11.04
CA GLY A 151 -4.47 -4.60 -11.38
C GLY A 151 -4.00 -4.83 -12.81
N ASN A 152 -4.84 -5.22 -13.78
CA ASN A 152 -4.41 -5.28 -15.18
C ASN A 152 -4.26 -3.88 -15.79
N GLU A 153 -3.68 -3.82 -16.99
CA GLU A 153 -3.63 -2.62 -17.84
C GLU A 153 -4.21 -2.95 -19.21
N CYS A 154 -5.16 -2.15 -19.67
CA CYS A 154 -5.84 -2.41 -20.94
C CYS A 154 -5.76 -1.19 -21.86
N PHE A 155 -5.26 -1.40 -23.08
CA PHE A 155 -5.08 -0.38 -24.12
C PHE A 155 -5.97 -0.64 -25.35
N CYS A 156 -7.08 -1.36 -25.17
CA CYS A 156 -7.99 -1.72 -26.26
C CYS A 156 -8.82 -0.55 -26.76
N TRP A 157 -9.56 -0.80 -27.84
CA TRP A 157 -10.45 0.19 -28.45
C TRP A 157 -11.52 0.76 -27.49
N ASN A 158 -12.06 -0.07 -26.57
CA ASN A 158 -13.01 0.42 -25.56
C ASN A 158 -12.34 1.42 -24.60
N CYS A 159 -11.12 1.12 -24.17
CA CYS A 159 -10.34 2.03 -23.33
C CYS A 159 -9.97 3.31 -24.07
N GLN A 160 -9.60 3.24 -25.35
CA GLN A 160 -9.31 4.43 -26.15
C GLN A 160 -10.53 5.36 -26.26
N LYS A 161 -11.72 4.82 -26.54
CA LYS A 161 -12.96 5.62 -26.55
C LYS A 161 -13.27 6.26 -25.21
N ALA A 162 -13.17 5.46 -24.13
CA ALA A 162 -13.45 5.94 -22.78
C ALA A 162 -12.43 7.01 -22.34
N PHE A 163 -11.15 6.85 -22.69
CA PHE A 163 -10.10 7.83 -22.43
C PHE A 163 -10.37 9.17 -23.09
N ARG A 164 -10.80 9.17 -24.36
CA ARG A 164 -11.19 10.40 -25.07
C ARG A 164 -12.36 11.12 -24.38
N VAL A 165 -13.33 10.39 -23.87
CA VAL A 165 -14.44 10.97 -23.10
C VAL A 165 -13.93 11.58 -21.80
N TRP A 166 -13.08 10.87 -21.07
CA TRP A 166 -12.46 11.35 -19.83
C TRP A 166 -11.62 12.61 -20.06
N LEU A 167 -10.85 12.65 -21.16
CA LEU A 167 -10.06 13.84 -21.53
C LEU A 167 -10.94 15.03 -21.89
N LYS A 168 -12.04 14.81 -22.62
CA LYS A 168 -13.02 15.88 -22.94
C LYS A 168 -13.60 16.48 -21.66
N ASP A 169 -13.87 15.64 -20.67
CA ASP A 169 -14.36 16.14 -19.39
C ASP A 169 -13.27 16.87 -18.60
N LYS A 170 -12.03 16.43 -18.63
CA LYS A 170 -10.90 17.08 -17.94
C LYS A 170 -10.52 18.41 -18.58
N TYR A 171 -10.26 18.43 -19.87
CA TYR A 171 -9.66 19.58 -20.57
C TYR A 171 -10.66 20.51 -21.25
N LYS A 172 -11.86 20.06 -21.54
CA LYS A 172 -12.96 20.77 -22.24
C LYS A 172 -12.66 21.13 -23.70
N THR A 173 -11.44 21.55 -24.04
CA THR A 173 -11.01 21.90 -25.38
C THR A 173 -9.74 21.18 -25.78
N ILE A 174 -9.56 20.96 -27.10
CA ILE A 174 -8.35 20.32 -27.62
C ILE A 174 -7.11 21.21 -27.44
N ASP A 175 -7.28 22.54 -27.51
CA ASP A 175 -6.20 23.49 -27.27
C ASP A 175 -5.68 23.44 -25.83
N ALA A 176 -6.60 23.27 -24.85
CA ALA A 176 -6.22 23.10 -23.45
C ALA A 176 -5.43 21.79 -23.24
N LEU A 177 -5.81 20.71 -23.90
CA LEU A 177 -5.08 19.44 -23.90
C LEU A 177 -3.69 19.61 -24.52
N ASN A 178 -3.60 20.19 -25.73
CA ASN A 178 -2.31 20.41 -26.40
C ASN A 178 -1.33 21.21 -25.53
N LYS A 179 -1.84 22.26 -24.87
CA LYS A 179 -1.05 23.08 -23.93
C LYS A 179 -0.62 22.26 -22.70
N ALA A 180 -1.53 21.51 -22.11
CA ALA A 180 -1.25 20.72 -20.89
C ALA A 180 -0.19 19.64 -21.15
N TRP A 181 -0.22 18.99 -22.29
CA TRP A 181 0.73 17.94 -22.65
C TRP A 181 1.98 18.43 -23.41
N ASN A 182 2.08 19.75 -23.67
CA ASN A 182 3.17 20.34 -24.45
C ASN A 182 3.31 19.70 -25.84
N MET A 183 2.20 19.53 -26.58
CA MET A 183 2.13 18.75 -27.82
C MET A 183 2.87 19.40 -29.00
N GLU A 184 3.43 20.60 -28.85
CA GLU A 184 4.37 21.17 -29.83
C GLU A 184 5.71 20.44 -29.84
N PHE A 185 6.05 19.76 -28.77
CA PHE A 185 7.26 18.94 -28.72
C PHE A 185 7.17 17.81 -29.76
N TRP A 186 8.19 17.68 -30.58
CA TRP A 186 8.25 16.78 -31.74
C TRP A 186 7.10 16.93 -32.75
N GLY A 187 6.34 18.04 -32.70
CA GLY A 187 5.27 18.33 -33.69
C GLY A 187 4.05 17.42 -33.56
N HIS A 188 3.65 17.06 -32.36
CA HIS A 188 2.54 16.14 -32.07
C HIS A 188 1.19 16.84 -31.78
N THR A 189 1.09 18.15 -32.08
CA THR A 189 -0.16 18.91 -31.90
C THR A 189 -1.35 18.19 -32.56
N VAL A 190 -2.39 17.93 -31.79
CA VAL A 190 -3.63 17.30 -32.26
C VAL A 190 -4.72 18.34 -32.48
N TYR A 191 -5.61 18.12 -33.45
CA TYR A 191 -6.69 19.03 -33.80
C TYR A 191 -8.08 18.44 -33.61
N ASP A 192 -8.16 17.11 -33.47
CA ASP A 192 -9.38 16.39 -33.15
C ASP A 192 -9.14 15.44 -31.96
N TRP A 193 -10.19 15.19 -31.18
CA TRP A 193 -10.12 14.19 -30.10
C TRP A 193 -9.85 12.78 -30.64
N ASP A 194 -10.21 12.52 -31.89
CA ASP A 194 -9.97 11.23 -32.52
C ASP A 194 -8.50 11.01 -32.93
N ASP A 195 -7.69 12.07 -32.91
CA ASP A 195 -6.23 11.98 -33.08
C ASP A 195 -5.54 11.43 -31.80
N VAL A 196 -6.21 11.51 -30.64
CA VAL A 196 -5.62 11.05 -29.36
C VAL A 196 -5.64 9.54 -29.29
N VAL A 197 -4.45 8.96 -29.06
CA VAL A 197 -4.22 7.51 -28.92
C VAL A 197 -3.67 7.23 -27.53
N PRO A 198 -4.16 6.21 -26.80
CA PRO A 198 -3.54 5.76 -25.55
C PRO A 198 -2.05 5.40 -25.74
N PRO A 199 -1.20 5.58 -24.71
CA PRO A 199 0.19 5.12 -24.78
C PRO A 199 0.25 3.63 -25.14
N ASN A 200 1.09 3.23 -26.08
CA ASN A 200 1.32 1.83 -26.41
C ASN A 200 2.62 1.68 -27.22
N ALA A 201 3.12 0.45 -27.32
CA ALA A 201 4.36 0.16 -28.03
C ALA A 201 4.37 0.58 -29.51
N LEU A 202 3.21 0.75 -30.14
CA LEU A 202 3.07 1.12 -31.55
C LEU A 202 2.99 2.64 -31.76
N SER A 203 2.70 3.42 -30.73
CA SER A 203 2.60 4.88 -30.84
C SER A 203 3.77 5.60 -30.18
N ASP A 204 4.16 5.21 -28.97
CA ASP A 204 5.23 5.85 -28.20
C ASP A 204 6.60 5.23 -28.51
N GLY A 205 6.69 3.92 -28.62
CA GLY A 205 7.89 3.20 -29.04
C GLY A 205 9.05 3.17 -28.06
N ILE A 206 8.91 3.74 -26.85
CA ILE A 206 9.98 3.85 -25.86
C ILE A 206 9.93 2.72 -24.83
N GLY A 207 8.76 2.15 -24.56
CA GLY A 207 8.52 1.09 -23.59
C GLY A 207 7.46 1.45 -22.56
N SER A 208 6.96 0.46 -21.81
CA SER A 208 5.83 0.63 -20.89
C SER A 208 6.15 1.51 -19.67
N GLU A 209 7.43 1.61 -19.30
CA GLU A 209 7.89 2.37 -18.14
C GLU A 209 8.59 3.70 -18.51
N LYS A 210 8.68 4.01 -19.80
CA LYS A 210 9.25 5.27 -20.32
C LYS A 210 8.33 5.81 -21.40
N THR A 211 8.21 7.14 -21.48
CA THR A 211 7.30 7.78 -22.42
C THR A 211 7.95 8.98 -23.10
N ALA A 212 7.58 9.25 -24.34
CA ALA A 212 7.93 10.48 -25.05
C ALA A 212 7.10 11.67 -24.52
N PHE A 213 5.90 11.41 -24.01
CA PHE A 213 4.94 12.40 -23.52
C PHE A 213 4.39 11.98 -22.17
N ALA A 214 5.07 12.38 -21.10
CA ALA A 214 4.68 12.01 -19.73
C ALA A 214 3.24 12.45 -19.41
N GLY A 215 2.79 13.60 -19.87
CA GLY A 215 1.43 14.08 -19.65
C GLY A 215 0.34 13.10 -20.12
N ILE A 216 0.52 12.49 -21.31
CA ILE A 216 -0.41 11.46 -21.84
C ILE A 216 -0.39 10.22 -20.94
N SER A 217 0.80 9.72 -20.59
CA SER A 217 0.96 8.49 -19.82
C SER A 217 0.44 8.63 -18.40
N ILE A 218 0.69 9.77 -17.74
CA ILE A 218 0.16 10.07 -16.42
C ILE A 218 -1.38 10.16 -16.47
N ASP A 219 -1.92 10.87 -17.45
CA ASP A 219 -3.38 10.96 -17.61
C ASP A 219 -4.01 9.62 -17.95
N TYR A 220 -3.31 8.75 -18.67
CA TYR A 220 -3.79 7.40 -18.93
C TYR A 220 -3.82 6.56 -17.64
N ARG A 221 -2.83 6.70 -16.77
CA ARG A 221 -2.82 6.05 -15.44
C ARG A 221 -3.97 6.54 -14.57
N ARG A 222 -4.20 7.85 -14.51
CA ARG A 222 -5.35 8.44 -13.80
C ARG A 222 -6.67 7.90 -14.32
N PHE A 223 -6.87 7.97 -15.62
CA PHE A 223 -8.05 7.42 -16.29
C PHE A 223 -8.23 5.93 -16.04
N TYR A 224 -7.15 5.15 -16.11
CA TYR A 224 -7.23 3.72 -15.96
C TYR A 224 -7.56 3.31 -14.51
N SER A 225 -6.95 3.97 -13.53
CA SER A 225 -7.32 3.82 -12.12
C SER A 225 -8.81 4.17 -11.89
N ASP A 226 -9.31 5.24 -12.51
CA ASP A 226 -10.73 5.63 -12.47
C ASP A 226 -11.64 4.57 -13.13
N SER A 227 -11.21 3.98 -14.24
CA SER A 227 -11.97 2.93 -14.94
C SER A 227 -12.10 1.66 -14.11
N GLN A 228 -11.03 1.24 -13.43
CA GLN A 228 -11.05 0.10 -12.51
C GLN A 228 -11.92 0.42 -11.28
N LEU A 229 -11.77 1.60 -10.69
CA LEU A 229 -12.59 2.07 -9.57
C LEU A 229 -14.08 2.10 -9.93
N ALA A 230 -14.42 2.47 -11.17
CA ALA A 230 -15.79 2.44 -11.65
C ALA A 230 -16.38 1.01 -11.70
N CYS A 231 -15.56 -0.02 -11.95
CA CYS A 231 -16.00 -1.43 -11.84
C CYS A 231 -16.29 -1.80 -10.38
N PHE A 232 -15.38 -1.46 -9.46
CA PHE A 232 -15.61 -1.66 -8.02
C PHE A 232 -16.91 -0.99 -7.55
N LYS A 233 -17.08 0.28 -7.87
CA LYS A 233 -18.29 1.06 -7.50
C LYS A 233 -19.57 0.45 -8.05
N MET A 234 -19.54 0.00 -9.28
CA MET A 234 -20.70 -0.63 -9.95
C MET A 234 -21.17 -1.89 -9.22
N GLU A 235 -20.25 -2.77 -8.81
CA GLU A 235 -20.58 -3.98 -8.05
C GLU A 235 -21.00 -3.65 -6.61
N ARG A 236 -20.27 -2.75 -5.93
CA ARG A 236 -20.64 -2.23 -4.61
C ARG A 236 -22.05 -1.65 -4.62
N ASP A 237 -22.37 -0.81 -5.59
CA ASP A 237 -23.68 -0.16 -5.68
C ASP A 237 -24.80 -1.17 -6.00
N ALA A 238 -24.50 -2.23 -6.75
CA ALA A 238 -25.41 -3.35 -6.95
C ALA A 238 -25.70 -4.08 -5.63
N ILE A 239 -24.69 -4.37 -4.83
CA ILE A 239 -24.84 -4.97 -3.49
C ILE A 239 -25.65 -4.05 -2.58
N LYS A 240 -25.26 -2.76 -2.48
CA LYS A 240 -25.92 -1.78 -1.60
C LYS A 240 -27.34 -1.43 -2.06
N SER A 241 -27.71 -1.68 -3.31
CA SER A 241 -29.10 -1.55 -3.77
C SER A 241 -30.04 -2.59 -3.15
N VAL A 242 -29.50 -3.74 -2.76
CA VAL A 242 -30.22 -4.80 -2.04
C VAL A 242 -30.13 -4.59 -0.52
N LYS A 243 -28.92 -4.35 -0.02
CA LYS A 243 -28.62 -4.17 1.40
C LYS A 243 -27.85 -2.84 1.60
N PRO A 244 -28.53 -1.73 1.86
CA PRO A 244 -27.91 -0.40 1.93
C PRO A 244 -26.80 -0.27 2.96
N ASP A 245 -26.84 -1.02 4.03
CA ASP A 245 -25.85 -1.09 5.11
C ASP A 245 -24.81 -2.20 4.91
N ALA A 246 -24.76 -2.85 3.74
CA ALA A 246 -23.73 -3.83 3.42
C ALA A 246 -22.33 -3.20 3.55
N PHE A 247 -21.43 -3.92 4.22
CA PHE A 247 -20.05 -3.53 4.44
C PHE A 247 -19.19 -4.09 3.31
N VAL A 248 -18.53 -3.22 2.52
CA VAL A 248 -17.96 -3.58 1.22
C VAL A 248 -16.50 -3.13 1.11
N THR A 249 -15.64 -4.03 0.66
CA THR A 249 -14.22 -3.79 0.43
C THR A 249 -13.73 -4.48 -0.85
N THR A 250 -12.47 -4.27 -1.20
CA THR A 250 -11.66 -5.07 -2.13
C THR A 250 -10.22 -5.07 -1.64
N ASN A 251 -9.48 -6.16 -1.88
CA ASN A 251 -8.09 -6.26 -1.43
C ASN A 251 -7.13 -5.46 -2.31
N LEU A 252 -6.27 -4.69 -1.67
CA LEU A 252 -5.24 -3.87 -2.28
C LEU A 252 -3.88 -4.59 -2.22
N MET A 253 -2.93 -4.16 -3.03
CA MET A 253 -1.61 -4.81 -3.17
C MET A 253 -0.46 -3.91 -2.68
N GLY A 254 -0.60 -3.31 -1.51
CA GLY A 254 0.46 -2.48 -0.92
C GLY A 254 0.79 -1.22 -1.73
N THR A 255 2.04 -1.07 -2.14
CA THR A 255 2.51 0.05 -2.96
C THR A 255 2.32 -0.18 -4.47
N PHE A 256 1.30 -0.92 -4.87
CA PHE A 256 1.05 -1.23 -6.27
C PHE A 256 0.95 0.03 -7.13
N LYS A 257 1.79 0.10 -8.18
CA LYS A 257 1.94 1.30 -9.01
C LYS A 257 0.70 1.63 -9.83
N GLY A 258 -0.11 0.64 -10.20
CA GLY A 258 -1.17 0.78 -11.21
C GLY A 258 -2.40 1.61 -10.80
N LEU A 259 -2.66 1.78 -9.50
CA LEU A 259 -3.91 2.35 -8.97
C LEU A 259 -3.65 3.36 -7.86
N ASP A 260 -4.36 4.50 -7.89
CA ASP A 260 -4.34 5.51 -6.83
C ASP A 260 -5.20 5.09 -5.64
N TYR A 261 -4.60 4.46 -4.66
CA TYR A 261 -5.32 3.91 -3.52
C TYR A 261 -5.90 4.96 -2.56
N PHE A 262 -5.37 6.18 -2.49
CA PHE A 262 -6.05 7.25 -1.73
C PHE A 262 -7.41 7.60 -2.32
N LYS A 263 -7.52 7.56 -3.65
CA LYS A 263 -8.81 7.76 -4.32
C LYS A 263 -9.74 6.57 -4.14
N TRP A 264 -9.21 5.35 -4.22
CA TRP A 264 -9.96 4.10 -4.05
C TRP A 264 -10.54 3.97 -2.64
N ALA A 265 -9.75 4.24 -1.62
CA ALA A 265 -10.15 4.09 -0.22
C ALA A 265 -11.36 4.94 0.17
N LYS A 266 -11.56 6.10 -0.48
CA LYS A 266 -12.74 6.96 -0.28
C LYS A 266 -14.06 6.26 -0.66
N GLU A 267 -14.00 5.26 -1.51
CA GLU A 267 -15.15 4.49 -2.01
C GLU A 267 -15.34 3.13 -1.31
N MET A 268 -14.39 2.72 -0.48
CA MET A 268 -14.43 1.49 0.31
C MET A 268 -14.94 1.75 1.71
N ASP A 269 -15.71 0.83 2.29
CA ASP A 269 -16.15 0.96 3.69
C ASP A 269 -14.98 0.69 4.65
N VAL A 270 -14.08 -0.22 4.31
CA VAL A 270 -12.83 -0.50 5.01
C VAL A 270 -11.73 -0.79 4.00
N VAL A 271 -10.49 -0.34 4.30
CA VAL A 271 -9.32 -0.76 3.52
C VAL A 271 -8.99 -2.21 3.85
N SER A 272 -8.76 -3.02 2.83
CA SER A 272 -8.20 -4.36 2.97
C SER A 272 -7.04 -4.56 2.02
N TRP A 273 -6.06 -5.41 2.40
CA TRP A 273 -4.89 -5.62 1.55
C TRP A 273 -4.21 -6.97 1.78
N ASP A 274 -3.29 -7.32 0.86
CA ASP A 274 -2.59 -8.58 0.81
C ASP A 274 -1.10 -8.38 1.02
N ASN A 275 -0.56 -9.00 2.08
CA ASN A 275 0.83 -8.84 2.50
C ASN A 275 1.68 -10.07 2.16
N TYR A 276 2.40 -9.98 1.06
CA TYR A 276 3.28 -11.03 0.56
C TYR A 276 4.73 -10.57 0.42
N PRO A 277 5.43 -10.25 1.54
CA PRO A 277 6.82 -9.84 1.47
C PRO A 277 7.71 -10.98 0.97
N SER A 278 8.71 -10.66 0.14
CA SER A 278 9.74 -11.63 -0.23
C SER A 278 10.64 -11.96 0.96
N TYR A 279 11.48 -13.00 0.82
CA TYR A 279 12.35 -13.48 1.90
C TYR A 279 13.38 -12.44 2.37
N ASP A 280 13.68 -11.45 1.54
CA ASP A 280 14.65 -10.38 1.75
C ASP A 280 14.01 -8.98 1.96
N THR A 281 12.69 -8.90 2.01
CA THR A 281 11.98 -7.63 2.27
C THR A 281 12.31 -7.13 3.69
N PRO A 282 12.81 -5.89 3.85
CA PRO A 282 13.05 -5.32 5.18
C PRO A 282 11.76 -5.22 6.01
N TRP A 283 11.84 -5.49 7.31
CA TRP A 283 10.70 -5.37 8.23
C TRP A 283 10.12 -3.96 8.26
N SER A 284 10.98 -2.94 8.13
CA SER A 284 10.56 -1.54 8.00
C SER A 284 9.75 -1.27 6.73
N SER A 285 9.99 -1.99 5.64
CA SER A 285 9.19 -1.87 4.41
C SER A 285 7.80 -2.49 4.58
N ILE A 286 7.70 -3.60 5.32
CA ILE A 286 6.43 -4.23 5.68
C ILE A 286 5.62 -3.29 6.58
N ALA A 287 6.26 -2.73 7.61
CA ALA A 287 5.67 -1.75 8.53
C ALA A 287 5.15 -0.51 7.76
N MET A 288 5.99 0.07 6.87
CA MET A 288 5.61 1.19 6.02
C MET A 288 4.34 0.90 5.19
N THR A 289 4.24 -0.31 4.64
CA THR A 289 3.09 -0.67 3.82
C THR A 289 1.83 -0.83 4.68
N HIS A 290 1.93 -1.39 5.88
CA HIS A 290 0.81 -1.41 6.84
C HIS A 290 0.36 0.01 7.21
N ASP A 291 1.31 0.91 7.50
CA ASP A 291 1.00 2.31 7.81
C ASP A 291 0.40 3.04 6.60
N LEU A 292 0.82 2.70 5.37
CA LEU A 292 0.17 3.22 4.16
C LEU A 292 -1.30 2.76 4.08
N MET A 293 -1.58 1.49 4.30
CA MET A 293 -2.95 0.97 4.27
C MET A 293 -3.82 1.61 5.34
N ARG A 294 -3.31 1.79 6.56
CA ARG A 294 -3.99 2.55 7.62
C ARG A 294 -4.21 4.00 7.20
N GLY A 295 -3.19 4.66 6.68
CA GLY A 295 -3.20 6.07 6.29
C GLY A 295 -4.18 6.40 5.16
N LEU A 296 -4.59 5.42 4.32
CA LEU A 296 -5.56 5.63 3.25
C LEU A 296 -6.90 6.16 3.76
N LYS A 297 -7.31 5.83 5.00
CA LYS A 297 -8.56 6.28 5.63
C LYS A 297 -8.35 6.85 7.04
N ASP A 298 -7.14 6.83 7.60
CA ASP A 298 -6.86 7.15 9.00
C ASP A 298 -7.71 6.28 9.98
N GLU A 299 -7.88 4.99 9.64
CA GLU A 299 -8.71 4.03 10.37
C GLU A 299 -8.07 2.64 10.38
N PRO A 300 -8.45 1.75 11.32
CA PRO A 300 -8.06 0.35 11.27
C PRO A 300 -8.42 -0.31 9.94
N PHE A 301 -7.56 -1.22 9.48
CA PHE A 301 -7.71 -1.91 8.20
C PHE A 301 -7.84 -3.44 8.37
N MET A 302 -8.19 -4.13 7.27
CA MET A 302 -8.19 -5.59 7.19
C MET A 302 -6.89 -6.09 6.54
N LEU A 303 -6.21 -7.03 7.18
CA LEU A 303 -5.32 -7.92 6.44
C LEU A 303 -6.18 -9.02 5.81
N MET A 304 -6.31 -9.01 4.48
CA MET A 304 -7.14 -9.94 3.75
C MET A 304 -6.38 -11.23 3.42
N GLU A 305 -5.09 -11.09 3.11
CA GLU A 305 -4.25 -12.22 2.75
C GLU A 305 -2.83 -12.07 3.30
N GLN A 306 -2.30 -13.16 3.82
CA GLN A 306 -0.89 -13.44 4.01
C GLN A 306 -0.67 -14.96 3.94
N THR A 307 0.56 -15.42 3.77
CA THR A 307 0.83 -16.85 3.84
C THR A 307 1.24 -17.31 5.23
N PRO A 308 0.78 -18.48 5.70
CA PRO A 308 1.24 -19.02 6.97
C PRO A 308 2.66 -19.62 6.89
N SER A 309 3.20 -19.83 5.68
CA SER A 309 4.56 -20.36 5.47
C SER A 309 5.17 -19.79 4.18
N GLN A 310 5.56 -20.64 3.22
CA GLN A 310 6.10 -20.20 1.94
C GLN A 310 5.01 -19.55 1.08
N GLN A 311 5.40 -18.58 0.29
CA GLN A 311 4.53 -17.95 -0.69
C GLN A 311 4.98 -18.28 -2.12
N ASN A 312 4.00 -18.38 -3.01
CA ASN A 312 4.22 -18.55 -4.43
C ASN A 312 4.73 -17.25 -5.09
N TRP A 313 5.07 -17.29 -6.35
CA TRP A 313 5.46 -16.12 -7.17
C TRP A 313 6.76 -15.44 -6.74
N GLN A 314 7.51 -16.04 -5.83
CA GLN A 314 8.81 -15.55 -5.40
C GLN A 314 9.94 -16.15 -6.23
N LYS A 315 11.07 -15.44 -6.33
CA LYS A 315 12.30 -16.01 -6.89
C LYS A 315 12.71 -17.27 -6.13
N TYR A 316 12.50 -17.30 -4.82
CA TYR A 316 12.67 -18.44 -3.93
C TYR A 316 11.47 -18.51 -2.98
N ASN A 317 10.69 -19.60 -3.02
CA ASN A 317 9.56 -19.83 -2.12
C ASN A 317 10.06 -20.31 -0.74
N SER A 318 10.79 -19.45 -0.05
CA SER A 318 11.38 -19.75 1.25
C SER A 318 10.33 -19.98 2.32
N LEU A 319 10.53 -20.98 3.18
CA LEU A 319 9.67 -21.20 4.33
C LEU A 319 9.85 -20.08 5.36
N LYS A 320 8.78 -19.64 5.96
CA LYS A 320 8.85 -18.87 7.20
C LYS A 320 9.47 -19.73 8.31
N ARG A 321 10.36 -19.16 9.09
CA ARG A 321 11.00 -19.83 10.22
C ARG A 321 10.02 -19.98 11.37
N PRO A 322 10.24 -20.93 12.32
CA PRO A 322 9.40 -21.04 13.51
C PRO A 322 9.28 -19.70 14.24
N GLY A 323 8.06 -19.29 14.55
CA GLY A 323 7.73 -18.00 15.15
C GLY A 323 7.60 -16.82 14.20
N GLN A 324 8.17 -16.86 12.99
CA GLN A 324 8.18 -15.74 12.03
C GLN A 324 6.76 -15.35 11.59
N MET A 325 5.89 -16.30 11.28
CA MET A 325 4.51 -16.04 10.87
C MET A 325 3.74 -15.34 11.99
N ARG A 326 3.93 -15.80 13.23
CA ARG A 326 3.31 -15.22 14.42
C ARG A 326 3.80 -13.77 14.63
N ALA A 327 5.11 -13.52 14.60
CA ALA A 327 5.67 -12.18 14.76
C ALA A 327 5.20 -11.22 13.65
N GLN A 328 5.14 -11.67 12.40
CA GLN A 328 4.60 -10.90 11.27
C GLN A 328 3.12 -10.54 11.48
N SER A 329 2.32 -11.47 12.00
CA SER A 329 0.90 -11.21 12.31
C SER A 329 0.73 -10.17 13.42
N TYR A 330 1.60 -10.21 14.43
CA TYR A 330 1.61 -9.17 15.48
C TYR A 330 2.07 -7.81 14.96
N GLN A 331 3.03 -7.76 14.00
CA GLN A 331 3.39 -6.51 13.33
C GLN A 331 2.18 -5.92 12.58
N THR A 332 1.45 -6.76 11.86
CA THR A 332 0.22 -6.34 11.16
C THR A 332 -0.80 -5.73 12.13
N LEU A 333 -1.05 -6.39 13.28
CA LEU A 333 -1.94 -5.87 14.32
C LEU A 333 -1.40 -4.57 14.94
N ALA A 334 -0.10 -4.50 15.20
CA ALA A 334 0.56 -3.33 15.77
C ALA A 334 0.36 -2.09 14.90
N HIS A 335 0.42 -2.24 13.59
CA HIS A 335 0.25 -1.15 12.62
C HIS A 335 -1.21 -0.86 12.24
N GLY A 336 -2.19 -1.46 12.94
CA GLY A 336 -3.59 -1.05 12.86
C GLY A 336 -4.55 -2.05 12.23
N ALA A 337 -4.15 -3.28 11.94
CA ALA A 337 -5.11 -4.28 11.46
C ALA A 337 -6.04 -4.76 12.57
N ASP A 338 -7.28 -5.04 12.19
CA ASP A 338 -8.29 -5.69 13.03
C ASP A 338 -8.65 -7.10 12.54
N THR A 339 -7.88 -7.61 11.56
CA THR A 339 -8.03 -8.98 11.03
C THR A 339 -6.68 -9.60 10.72
N ILE A 340 -6.61 -10.94 10.78
CA ILE A 340 -5.48 -11.73 10.28
C ILE A 340 -6.07 -12.86 9.45
N GLN A 341 -5.88 -12.79 8.14
CA GLN A 341 -6.39 -13.77 7.21
C GLN A 341 -5.27 -14.34 6.33
N PHE A 342 -5.40 -15.60 5.96
CA PHE A 342 -4.42 -16.35 5.22
C PHE A 342 -4.92 -16.71 3.82
N PHE A 343 -4.10 -16.55 2.82
CA PHE A 343 -4.20 -17.33 1.61
C PHE A 343 -3.26 -18.54 1.76
N GLN A 344 -3.76 -19.79 1.97
CA GLN A 344 -5.14 -20.15 2.05
C GLN A 344 -5.39 -21.15 3.20
N LEU A 345 -6.67 -21.42 3.51
CA LEU A 345 -6.99 -22.34 4.60
C LEU A 345 -6.65 -23.79 4.26
N ARG A 346 -6.98 -24.29 3.06
CA ARG A 346 -6.57 -25.62 2.56
C ARG A 346 -5.82 -25.47 1.24
N ARG A 347 -4.64 -26.07 1.14
CA ARG A 347 -3.74 -25.97 -0.03
C ARG A 347 -4.36 -26.64 -1.26
N SER A 348 -4.42 -25.89 -2.37
CA SER A 348 -4.90 -26.38 -3.66
C SER A 348 -4.09 -27.58 -4.19
N VAL A 349 -4.79 -28.54 -4.82
CA VAL A 349 -4.15 -29.76 -5.39
C VAL A 349 -3.42 -29.47 -6.69
N GLY A 350 -3.81 -28.44 -7.41
CA GLY A 350 -3.33 -28.15 -8.76
C GLY A 350 -3.16 -26.66 -9.02
N GLY A 351 -2.95 -26.30 -10.27
CA GLY A 351 -2.70 -24.92 -10.67
C GLY A 351 -1.28 -24.44 -10.32
N CYS A 352 -1.02 -23.18 -10.65
CA CYS A 352 0.31 -22.57 -10.42
C CYS A 352 0.60 -22.32 -8.93
N GLU A 353 -0.43 -22.26 -8.07
CA GLU A 353 -0.32 -22.00 -6.64
C GLU A 353 -0.32 -23.26 -5.76
N LYS A 354 -0.17 -24.44 -6.34
CA LYS A 354 -0.10 -25.70 -5.56
C LYS A 354 1.03 -25.76 -4.52
N PHE A 355 2.05 -24.90 -4.64
CA PHE A 355 3.14 -24.77 -3.67
C PHE A 355 2.96 -23.58 -2.73
N HIS A 356 1.87 -22.82 -2.85
CA HIS A 356 1.58 -21.76 -1.89
C HIS A 356 1.33 -22.34 -0.49
N GLY A 357 1.73 -21.64 0.57
CA GLY A 357 1.48 -22.05 1.95
C GLY A 357 -0.01 -22.12 2.26
N ALA A 358 -0.38 -22.97 3.19
CA ALA A 358 -1.76 -23.08 3.65
C ALA A 358 -1.80 -23.57 5.09
N VAL A 359 -2.91 -23.30 5.78
CA VAL A 359 -3.13 -23.79 7.15
C VAL A 359 -3.17 -25.33 7.15
N ILE A 360 -3.95 -25.91 6.25
CA ILE A 360 -3.93 -27.36 5.99
C ILE A 360 -3.10 -27.63 4.75
N ALA A 361 -1.90 -28.18 4.93
CA ALA A 361 -1.00 -28.56 3.84
C ALA A 361 -1.48 -29.82 3.08
N HIS A 362 -0.79 -30.22 2.02
CA HIS A 362 -1.13 -31.42 1.22
C HIS A 362 -1.19 -32.73 2.02
N VAL A 363 -0.59 -32.80 3.21
CA VAL A 363 -0.73 -33.94 4.12
C VAL A 363 -2.20 -34.13 4.58
N GLY A 364 -3.01 -33.07 4.52
CA GLY A 364 -4.45 -33.11 4.72
C GLY A 364 -4.92 -33.15 6.18
N ASN A 365 -4.03 -32.93 7.15
CA ASN A 365 -4.37 -32.99 8.57
C ASN A 365 -3.58 -31.94 9.39
N GLU A 366 -3.87 -31.88 10.69
CA GLU A 366 -3.32 -30.93 11.67
C GLU A 366 -1.87 -31.22 12.10
N ASN A 367 -1.27 -32.34 11.71
CA ASN A 367 0.04 -32.78 12.21
C ASN A 367 1.23 -32.10 11.55
N THR A 368 1.17 -30.76 11.36
CA THR A 368 2.23 -29.98 10.78
C THR A 368 2.70 -28.87 11.72
N ARG A 369 3.95 -28.41 11.51
CA ARG A 369 4.47 -27.24 12.25
C ARG A 369 3.62 -26.01 11.99
N VAL A 370 3.28 -25.75 10.73
CA VAL A 370 2.50 -24.57 10.32
C VAL A 370 1.14 -24.55 11.03
N PHE A 371 0.43 -25.68 11.03
CA PHE A 371 -0.85 -25.77 11.72
C PHE A 371 -0.74 -25.44 13.22
N ARG A 372 0.27 -26.01 13.91
CA ARG A 372 0.48 -25.72 15.34
C ARG A 372 0.76 -24.24 15.63
N GLU A 373 1.53 -23.57 14.76
CA GLU A 373 1.78 -22.13 14.89
C GLU A 373 0.53 -21.29 14.62
N VAL A 374 -0.27 -21.68 13.61
CA VAL A 374 -1.57 -21.04 13.33
C VAL A 374 -2.54 -21.25 14.51
N ALA A 375 -2.65 -22.45 15.03
CA ALA A 375 -3.50 -22.74 16.20
C ALA A 375 -3.06 -21.98 17.45
N GLN A 376 -1.76 -21.85 17.69
CA GLN A 376 -1.24 -21.03 18.78
C GLN A 376 -1.65 -19.56 18.66
N LEU A 377 -1.45 -18.97 17.48
CA LEU A 377 -1.85 -17.57 17.23
C LEU A 377 -3.36 -17.40 17.36
N GLY A 378 -4.15 -18.34 16.83
CA GLY A 378 -5.61 -18.32 16.95
C GLY A 378 -6.08 -18.33 18.41
N ALA A 379 -5.50 -19.20 19.25
CA ALA A 379 -5.79 -19.26 20.67
C ALA A 379 -5.40 -17.98 21.43
N GLU A 380 -4.31 -17.32 21.03
CA GLU A 380 -3.90 -16.03 21.57
C GLU A 380 -4.94 -14.95 21.20
N LEU A 381 -5.32 -14.83 19.92
CA LEU A 381 -6.27 -13.83 19.44
C LEU A 381 -7.68 -14.03 19.98
N GLU A 382 -8.16 -15.28 20.12
CA GLU A 382 -9.44 -15.58 20.76
C GLU A 382 -9.49 -15.08 22.21
N ARG A 383 -8.37 -15.15 22.92
CA ARG A 383 -8.29 -14.78 24.34
C ARG A 383 -8.26 -13.28 24.58
N PHE A 384 -7.60 -12.51 23.73
CA PHE A 384 -7.37 -11.07 23.98
C PHE A 384 -7.48 -10.17 22.74
N GLY A 385 -7.70 -10.71 21.56
CA GLY A 385 -7.76 -9.92 20.31
C GLY A 385 -8.78 -8.77 20.40
N ASP A 386 -9.92 -9.01 20.99
CA ASP A 386 -10.99 -8.02 21.10
C ASP A 386 -10.61 -6.80 21.94
N TYR A 387 -9.63 -6.89 22.83
CA TYR A 387 -9.15 -5.72 23.60
C TYR A 387 -8.45 -4.67 22.73
N THR A 388 -7.81 -5.09 21.64
CA THR A 388 -7.12 -4.18 20.72
C THR A 388 -8.03 -3.69 19.58
N LEU A 389 -9.21 -4.26 19.43
CA LEU A 389 -10.13 -3.99 18.34
C LEU A 389 -10.54 -2.49 18.30
N GLY A 390 -10.40 -1.86 17.14
CA GLY A 390 -10.73 -0.44 16.96
C GLY A 390 -9.78 0.55 17.62
N SER A 391 -8.73 0.09 18.32
CA SER A 391 -7.70 0.98 18.85
C SER A 391 -6.89 1.61 17.71
N ARG A 392 -6.31 2.80 17.94
CA ARG A 392 -5.65 3.61 16.90
C ARG A 392 -4.19 3.84 17.21
N ASN A 393 -3.38 3.95 16.16
CA ASN A 393 -2.00 4.41 16.28
C ASN A 393 -1.99 5.94 16.40
N GLU A 394 -0.97 6.46 17.07
CA GLU A 394 -0.71 7.90 17.22
C GLU A 394 0.60 8.25 16.53
N ALA A 395 0.62 9.31 15.73
CA ALA A 395 1.81 9.79 15.04
C ALA A 395 1.91 11.31 15.07
N GLU A 396 3.14 11.81 15.25
CA GLU A 396 3.48 13.23 15.17
C GLU A 396 4.20 13.58 13.86
N VAL A 397 4.48 12.55 13.04
CA VAL A 397 5.16 12.65 11.74
C VAL A 397 4.23 12.18 10.63
N GLY A 398 4.03 13.02 9.63
CA GLY A 398 3.37 12.64 8.38
C GLY A 398 4.40 12.43 7.27
N LEU A 399 4.35 11.29 6.58
CA LEU A 399 5.18 11.00 5.41
C LEU A 399 4.29 10.95 4.18
N ILE A 400 4.52 11.87 3.24
CA ILE A 400 3.70 11.98 2.03
C ILE A 400 3.97 10.80 1.08
N PHE A 401 2.89 10.16 0.64
CA PHE A 401 2.89 9.23 -0.48
C PHE A 401 1.87 9.71 -1.52
N ASP A 402 2.26 9.73 -2.81
CA ASP A 402 1.38 10.24 -3.87
C ASP A 402 1.58 9.45 -5.18
N TRP A 403 0.51 8.86 -5.70
CA TRP A 403 0.58 8.06 -6.92
C TRP A 403 0.90 8.90 -8.16
N ASP A 404 0.47 10.15 -8.23
CA ASP A 404 0.85 11.04 -9.34
C ASP A 404 2.37 11.29 -9.37
N ASN A 405 2.98 11.48 -8.19
CA ASN A 405 4.44 11.58 -8.06
C ASN A 405 5.14 10.29 -8.45
N TYR A 406 4.60 9.15 -8.00
CA TYR A 406 5.11 7.83 -8.33
C TYR A 406 5.14 7.60 -9.86
N TRP A 407 4.04 7.92 -10.54
CA TRP A 407 3.96 7.80 -11.99
C TRP A 407 4.89 8.79 -12.69
N ALA A 408 4.80 10.06 -12.38
CA ALA A 408 5.55 11.12 -13.05
C ALA A 408 7.05 10.92 -12.91
N LEU A 409 7.56 10.65 -11.69
CA LEU A 409 8.98 10.45 -11.42
C LEU A 409 9.55 9.26 -12.22
N GLU A 410 8.81 8.17 -12.33
CA GLU A 410 9.28 6.96 -12.96
C GLU A 410 8.99 6.89 -14.48
N TYR A 411 8.11 7.75 -15.02
CA TYR A 411 7.92 7.88 -16.47
C TYR A 411 8.98 8.77 -17.12
N THR A 412 9.60 9.68 -16.38
CA THR A 412 10.66 10.53 -16.95
C THR A 412 11.89 9.70 -17.36
N SER A 413 12.57 10.13 -18.42
CA SER A 413 13.77 9.46 -18.94
C SER A 413 15.04 9.78 -18.15
N GLY A 414 14.95 10.49 -17.06
CA GLY A 414 16.12 10.88 -16.27
C GLY A 414 15.72 11.59 -14.98
N PRO A 415 16.70 12.08 -14.19
CA PRO A 415 18.15 12.04 -14.47
C PRO A 415 18.78 10.67 -14.21
N SER A 416 18.14 9.74 -13.46
CA SER A 416 18.66 8.39 -13.20
C SER A 416 17.55 7.34 -13.27
N GLU A 417 17.82 6.21 -13.91
CA GLU A 417 16.88 5.07 -13.91
C GLU A 417 16.90 4.28 -12.60
N ASP A 418 17.90 4.52 -11.73
CA ASP A 418 17.97 3.92 -10.39
C ASP A 418 17.17 4.70 -9.36
N LEU A 419 16.62 5.86 -9.73
CA LEU A 419 15.72 6.62 -8.88
C LEU A 419 14.34 5.95 -8.85
N LYS A 420 14.00 5.31 -7.72
CA LYS A 420 12.71 4.65 -7.50
C LYS A 420 11.94 5.34 -6.39
N TYR A 421 10.69 5.68 -6.66
CA TYR A 421 9.85 6.46 -5.75
C TYR A 421 9.68 5.77 -4.38
N VAL A 422 9.28 4.50 -4.38
CA VAL A 422 9.03 3.75 -3.14
C VAL A 422 10.31 3.59 -2.30
N ASP A 423 11.47 3.40 -2.95
CA ASP A 423 12.74 3.27 -2.25
C ASP A 423 13.14 4.57 -1.54
N GLN A 424 12.86 5.73 -2.17
CA GLN A 424 13.09 7.03 -1.54
C GLN A 424 12.16 7.24 -0.35
N ILE A 425 10.88 6.92 -0.47
CA ILE A 425 9.92 6.99 0.66
C ILE A 425 10.38 6.07 1.80
N HIS A 426 10.77 4.82 1.49
CA HIS A 426 11.19 3.85 2.48
C HIS A 426 12.46 4.28 3.22
N GLN A 427 13.42 4.95 2.57
CA GLN A 427 14.64 5.44 3.21
C GLN A 427 14.33 6.39 4.38
N TYR A 428 13.36 7.29 4.22
CA TYR A 428 12.92 8.20 5.28
C TYR A 428 12.08 7.48 6.34
N TYR A 429 11.18 6.61 5.93
CA TYR A 429 10.39 5.80 6.85
C TYR A 429 11.28 4.93 7.76
N GLN A 430 12.32 4.30 7.21
CA GLN A 430 13.24 3.44 7.93
C GLN A 430 13.94 4.16 9.09
N TYR A 431 14.25 5.45 8.94
CA TYR A 431 14.82 6.24 10.05
C TYR A 431 13.85 6.30 11.24
N PHE A 432 12.60 6.66 11.01
CA PHE A 432 11.58 6.76 12.06
C PHE A 432 11.26 5.39 12.67
N TYR A 433 11.18 4.36 11.84
CA TYR A 433 11.01 2.98 12.27
C TYR A 433 12.11 2.55 13.25
N LYS A 434 13.38 2.77 12.94
CA LYS A 434 14.53 2.44 13.81
C LYS A 434 14.54 3.23 15.13
N LYS A 435 13.92 4.39 15.15
CA LYS A 435 13.80 5.23 16.35
C LYS A 435 12.49 4.99 17.12
N ASN A 436 11.68 4.04 16.70
CA ASN A 436 10.33 3.79 17.26
C ASN A 436 9.49 5.08 17.33
N ILE A 437 9.53 5.89 16.29
CA ILE A 437 8.71 7.09 16.11
C ILE A 437 7.54 6.75 15.20
N GLY A 438 6.31 6.95 15.68
CA GLY A 438 5.09 6.73 14.89
C GLY A 438 5.03 7.62 13.64
N VAL A 439 4.66 7.03 12.51
CA VAL A 439 4.50 7.70 11.22
C VAL A 439 3.13 7.41 10.63
N ASP A 440 2.44 8.45 10.17
CA ASP A 440 1.29 8.29 9.29
C ASP A 440 1.73 8.49 7.85
N MET A 441 1.36 7.56 6.96
CA MET A 441 1.50 7.73 5.52
C MET A 441 0.30 8.53 5.02
N ILE A 442 0.55 9.70 4.42
CA ILE A 442 -0.50 10.69 4.15
C ILE A 442 -0.54 11.13 2.68
N PRO A 443 -1.72 11.48 2.13
CA PRO A 443 -1.84 12.08 0.81
C PRO A 443 -1.35 13.53 0.80
N VAL A 444 -1.16 14.06 -0.40
CA VAL A 444 -0.75 15.46 -0.60
C VAL A 444 -1.80 16.51 -0.19
N ASP A 445 -3.04 16.10 -0.03
CA ASP A 445 -4.19 16.93 0.39
C ASP A 445 -4.60 16.68 1.85
N ALA A 446 -3.74 16.03 2.65
CA ALA A 446 -3.99 15.79 4.07
C ALA A 446 -4.04 17.09 4.90
N ASP A 447 -4.69 17.05 6.05
CA ASP A 447 -4.58 18.09 7.07
C ASP A 447 -3.23 18.00 7.79
N PHE A 448 -2.25 18.76 7.31
CA PHE A 448 -0.91 18.77 7.89
C PHE A 448 -0.85 19.31 9.32
N SER A 449 -1.86 20.06 9.79
CA SER A 449 -1.88 20.63 11.13
C SER A 449 -1.86 19.61 12.28
N LYS A 450 -2.15 18.33 11.97
CA LYS A 450 -2.05 17.22 12.90
C LYS A 450 -0.60 16.85 13.25
N TYR A 451 0.37 17.23 12.43
CA TYR A 451 1.76 16.77 12.51
C TYR A 451 2.70 17.89 12.95
N LYS A 452 3.80 17.50 13.59
CA LYS A 452 4.92 18.38 13.91
C LYS A 452 5.95 18.41 12.75
N ILE A 453 6.12 17.26 12.10
CA ILE A 453 6.99 17.10 10.94
C ILE A 453 6.16 16.52 9.78
N VAL A 454 6.31 17.11 8.60
CA VAL A 454 5.87 16.54 7.33
C VAL A 454 7.10 16.25 6.48
N VAL A 455 7.22 15.00 6.04
CA VAL A 455 8.32 14.55 5.17
C VAL A 455 7.76 14.31 3.77
N ALA A 456 8.37 14.93 2.78
CA ALA A 456 7.97 14.88 1.37
C ALA A 456 9.19 14.56 0.48
N PRO A 457 9.68 13.30 0.50
CA PRO A 457 10.82 12.92 -0.33
C PRO A 457 10.44 12.96 -1.81
N VAL A 458 11.35 13.42 -2.64
CA VAL A 458 11.17 13.48 -4.11
C VAL A 458 9.78 13.96 -4.53
N LEU A 459 9.33 15.07 -3.93
CA LEU A 459 8.04 15.69 -4.24
C LEU A 459 8.08 16.33 -5.64
N TYR A 460 8.25 15.49 -6.65
CA TYR A 460 8.51 15.82 -8.03
C TYR A 460 7.41 16.70 -8.63
N MET A 461 6.16 16.29 -8.43
CA MET A 461 4.98 17.00 -8.88
C MET A 461 4.33 17.80 -7.74
N VAL A 462 4.33 19.12 -7.84
CA VAL A 462 3.57 19.99 -6.94
C VAL A 462 2.25 20.37 -7.61
N LYS A 463 1.16 19.85 -7.09
CA LYS A 463 -0.20 20.08 -7.61
C LYS A 463 -0.78 21.41 -7.13
N ASP A 464 -1.84 21.87 -7.79
CA ASP A 464 -2.54 23.11 -7.41
C ASP A 464 -3.02 23.06 -5.94
N GLY A 465 -2.79 24.13 -5.19
CA GLY A 465 -3.14 24.26 -3.77
C GLY A 465 -2.14 23.63 -2.80
N MET A 466 -1.24 22.77 -3.28
CA MET A 466 -0.26 22.08 -2.42
C MET A 466 0.81 23.03 -1.87
N LYS A 467 1.29 23.96 -2.70
CA LYS A 467 2.22 25.00 -2.25
C LYS A 467 1.67 25.75 -1.04
N GLU A 468 0.45 26.27 -1.16
CA GLU A 468 -0.23 27.02 -0.13
C GLU A 468 -0.44 26.22 1.15
N ALA A 469 -0.78 24.93 1.03
CA ALA A 469 -0.96 24.04 2.18
C ALA A 469 0.36 23.82 2.94
N LEU A 470 1.46 23.53 2.22
CA LEU A 470 2.78 23.37 2.82
C LEU A 470 3.31 24.67 3.43
N GLU A 471 3.15 25.79 2.72
CA GLU A 471 3.52 27.10 3.26
C GLU A 471 2.77 27.45 4.55
N ASN A 472 1.47 27.19 4.59
CA ASN A 472 0.67 27.43 5.78
C ASN A 472 1.12 26.54 6.95
N PHE A 473 1.42 25.29 6.68
CA PHE A 473 1.97 24.36 7.68
C PHE A 473 3.25 24.91 8.29
N VAL A 474 4.24 25.27 7.45
CA VAL A 474 5.54 25.78 7.92
C VAL A 474 5.38 27.16 8.58
N LYS A 475 4.61 28.08 8.01
CA LYS A 475 4.35 29.41 8.60
C LYS A 475 3.78 29.34 10.02
N ASN A 476 3.01 28.28 10.32
CA ASN A 476 2.42 28.07 11.63
C ASN A 476 3.31 27.31 12.63
N GLY A 477 4.50 26.92 12.24
CA GLY A 477 5.49 26.31 13.14
C GLY A 477 5.83 24.85 12.84
N GLY A 478 5.23 24.26 11.78
CA GLY A 478 5.57 22.91 11.32
C GLY A 478 6.97 22.82 10.70
N ILE A 479 7.53 21.63 10.68
CA ILE A 479 8.79 21.33 10.02
C ILE A 479 8.52 20.53 8.75
N LEU A 480 8.89 21.07 7.59
CA LEU A 480 8.89 20.37 6.32
C LEU A 480 10.27 19.83 6.00
N ILE A 481 10.37 18.56 5.62
CA ILE A 481 11.57 17.93 5.08
C ILE A 481 11.27 17.54 3.64
N THR A 482 12.02 18.13 2.68
CA THR A 482 11.91 17.78 1.26
C THR A 482 13.28 17.57 0.65
N THR A 483 13.36 17.05 -0.57
CA THR A 483 14.62 16.52 -1.09
C THR A 483 14.87 16.97 -2.54
N PHE A 484 16.02 16.57 -3.07
CA PHE A 484 16.28 16.58 -4.51
C PHE A 484 15.06 16.07 -5.29
N MET A 485 14.96 16.44 -6.55
CA MET A 485 13.81 16.12 -7.42
C MET A 485 12.45 16.61 -6.89
N SER A 486 12.42 17.58 -5.97
CA SER A 486 11.16 18.20 -5.52
C SER A 486 10.86 19.48 -6.30
N GLY A 487 9.56 19.74 -6.52
CA GLY A 487 9.09 20.96 -7.19
C GLY A 487 9.55 21.10 -8.65
N ILE A 488 9.69 20.00 -9.36
CA ILE A 488 10.16 20.00 -10.75
C ILE A 488 9.00 20.31 -11.69
N VAL A 489 7.84 19.63 -11.55
CA VAL A 489 6.72 19.72 -12.47
C VAL A 489 5.40 20.06 -11.79
N GLY A 490 4.48 20.63 -12.56
CA GLY A 490 3.08 20.79 -12.17
C GLY A 490 2.24 19.55 -12.54
N GLN A 491 0.94 19.60 -12.28
CA GLN A 491 0.02 18.46 -12.41
C GLN A 491 -0.14 17.88 -13.83
N SER A 492 0.39 18.55 -14.86
CA SER A 492 0.43 18.07 -16.26
C SER A 492 1.82 17.64 -16.70
N ASP A 493 2.76 17.50 -15.75
CA ASP A 493 4.16 17.14 -15.97
C ASP A 493 4.97 18.19 -16.77
N ASN A 494 4.50 19.43 -16.84
CA ASN A 494 5.31 20.52 -17.36
C ASN A 494 6.17 21.13 -16.26
N VAL A 495 7.43 21.38 -16.61
CA VAL A 495 8.44 21.93 -15.69
C VAL A 495 8.06 23.33 -15.22
N TYR A 496 8.27 23.62 -13.93
CA TYR A 496 8.25 24.97 -13.40
C TYR A 496 9.49 25.73 -13.87
N LEU A 497 9.29 26.84 -14.58
CA LEU A 497 10.40 27.68 -15.06
C LEU A 497 10.94 28.58 -13.95
N GLY A 498 12.23 28.84 -14.00
CA GLY A 498 12.93 29.76 -13.07
C GLY A 498 13.81 29.07 -12.03
N GLY A 499 14.05 27.77 -12.16
CA GLY A 499 14.90 26.96 -11.28
C GLY A 499 14.12 26.18 -10.22
N TYR A 500 14.65 25.02 -9.84
CA TYR A 500 14.05 24.14 -8.83
C TYR A 500 14.37 24.62 -7.42
N PRO A 501 13.60 24.25 -6.40
CA PRO A 501 12.40 23.43 -6.40
C PRO A 501 11.09 24.19 -6.76
N GLY A 502 11.10 25.02 -7.81
CA GLY A 502 9.92 25.68 -8.36
C GLY A 502 9.08 26.42 -7.31
N PRO A 503 7.83 25.99 -7.10
CA PRO A 503 6.93 26.67 -6.16
C PRO A 503 7.35 26.56 -4.70
N LEU A 504 8.28 25.67 -4.35
CA LEU A 504 8.79 25.49 -2.98
C LEU A 504 10.05 26.33 -2.70
N ARG A 505 10.61 27.03 -3.70
CA ARG A 505 11.88 27.76 -3.65
C ARG A 505 11.97 28.75 -2.50
N GLU A 506 10.98 29.62 -2.34
CA GLU A 506 10.95 30.64 -1.28
C GLU A 506 10.95 30.00 0.12
N MET A 507 10.10 28.98 0.31
CA MET A 507 9.97 28.29 1.59
C MET A 507 11.24 27.47 1.92
N ALA A 508 11.85 26.83 0.93
CA ALA A 508 13.11 26.10 1.08
C ALA A 508 14.33 27.05 1.22
N GLY A 509 14.22 28.29 0.71
CA GLY A 509 15.31 29.28 0.71
C GLY A 509 16.51 28.87 -0.12
N VAL A 510 16.27 28.14 -1.21
CA VAL A 510 17.30 27.61 -2.11
C VAL A 510 16.82 27.59 -3.56
N TRP A 511 17.77 27.56 -4.50
CA TRP A 511 17.48 27.17 -5.88
C TRP A 511 18.55 26.23 -6.40
N VAL A 512 18.16 25.33 -7.30
CA VAL A 512 19.00 24.30 -7.90
C VAL A 512 19.28 24.67 -9.35
N GLU A 513 20.56 24.74 -9.71
CA GLU A 513 21.05 25.10 -11.03
C GLU A 513 21.08 23.90 -11.97
N GLU A 514 21.70 22.81 -11.51
CA GLU A 514 21.87 21.55 -12.25
C GLU A 514 21.66 20.36 -11.31
N ILE A 515 21.42 19.21 -11.88
CA ILE A 515 21.26 17.93 -11.17
C ILE A 515 22.29 16.96 -11.74
N ASP A 516 23.28 16.57 -10.98
CA ASP A 516 24.28 15.58 -11.37
C ASP A 516 23.80 14.16 -10.99
N ALA A 517 23.83 13.25 -11.95
CA ALA A 517 23.44 11.85 -11.75
C ALA A 517 24.68 10.96 -11.67
N LEU A 518 24.90 10.37 -10.50
CA LEU A 518 26.05 9.50 -10.25
C LEU A 518 25.71 8.05 -10.62
N ALA A 519 26.63 7.39 -11.34
CA ALA A 519 26.53 5.95 -11.58
C ALA A 519 26.61 5.17 -10.25
N PRO A 520 26.06 3.93 -10.16
CA PRO A 520 25.97 3.18 -8.89
C PRO A 520 27.29 3.02 -8.14
N GLU A 521 28.43 2.94 -8.86
CA GLU A 521 29.77 2.84 -8.29
C GLU A 521 30.38 4.18 -7.89
N GLN A 522 29.76 5.29 -8.28
CA GLN A 522 30.24 6.63 -7.96
C GLN A 522 29.58 7.11 -6.66
N LYS A 523 30.37 7.69 -5.80
CA LYS A 523 29.93 8.33 -4.56
C LYS A 523 30.62 9.69 -4.41
N ASN A 524 29.90 10.63 -3.82
CA ASN A 524 30.48 11.85 -3.29
C ASN A 524 30.48 11.76 -1.76
N LYS A 525 31.07 12.75 -1.10
CA LYS A 525 31.02 12.94 0.34
C LYS A 525 30.50 14.32 0.65
N ALA A 526 29.80 14.43 1.75
CA ALA A 526 29.40 15.72 2.27
C ALA A 526 29.89 15.90 3.70
N LYS A 527 30.45 17.08 3.98
CA LYS A 527 31.00 17.49 5.27
C LYS A 527 29.98 18.33 6.03
N PHE A 528 29.72 17.93 7.25
CA PHE A 528 28.86 18.65 8.19
C PHE A 528 29.60 19.72 8.96
N ALA A 529 28.87 20.66 9.58
CA ALA A 529 29.42 21.75 10.35
C ALA A 529 30.30 21.31 11.57
N ASP A 530 30.02 20.10 12.12
CA ASP A 530 30.81 19.49 13.19
C ASP A 530 32.13 18.86 12.71
N GLY A 531 32.40 18.92 11.40
CA GLY A 531 33.58 18.36 10.77
C GLY A 531 33.47 16.89 10.38
N SER A 532 32.38 16.19 10.73
CA SER A 532 32.15 14.84 10.28
C SER A 532 31.76 14.78 8.80
N THR A 533 31.95 13.63 8.18
CA THR A 533 31.61 13.39 6.77
C THR A 533 30.69 12.21 6.61
N ALA A 534 29.84 12.24 5.59
CA ALA A 534 29.00 11.10 5.19
C ALA A 534 29.04 10.91 3.68
N ALA A 535 28.95 9.66 3.25
CA ALA A 535 28.84 9.35 1.83
C ALA A 535 27.43 9.70 1.31
N CYS A 536 27.39 10.14 0.06
CA CYS A 536 26.17 10.46 -0.67
C CYS A 536 26.30 10.10 -2.15
N GLY A 537 25.18 10.02 -2.87
CA GLY A 537 25.20 9.63 -4.27
C GLY A 537 23.81 9.63 -4.91
N LEU A 538 23.60 8.81 -5.91
CA LEU A 538 22.45 8.75 -6.80
C LEU A 538 22.27 10.05 -7.58
N LEU A 539 21.87 11.12 -6.92
CA LEU A 539 21.74 12.47 -7.47
C LEU A 539 22.39 13.47 -6.54
N CYS A 540 23.00 14.51 -7.12
CA CYS A 540 23.57 15.65 -6.41
C CYS A 540 23.04 16.94 -7.05
N ASP A 541 22.18 17.66 -6.35
CA ASP A 541 21.74 18.99 -6.78
C ASP A 541 22.84 20.01 -6.58
N LEU A 542 23.15 20.79 -7.60
CA LEU A 542 24.00 21.96 -7.51
C LEU A 542 23.19 23.14 -6.96
N MET A 543 23.13 23.22 -5.63
CA MET A 543 22.18 24.04 -4.89
C MET A 543 22.85 25.38 -4.46
N HIS A 544 22.12 26.47 -4.65
CA HIS A 544 22.47 27.81 -4.16
C HIS A 544 21.57 28.23 -3.03
N LEU A 545 22.11 28.91 -2.01
CA LEU A 545 21.32 29.38 -0.87
C LEU A 545 20.69 30.74 -1.15
N GLU A 546 19.40 30.88 -0.87
CA GLU A 546 18.61 32.12 -0.94
C GLU A 546 17.94 32.42 0.42
N GLY A 547 18.77 32.47 1.46
CA GLY A 547 18.36 32.68 2.85
C GLY A 547 18.51 31.46 3.73
N ALA A 548 18.53 30.27 3.18
CA ALA A 548 18.80 29.03 3.93
C ALA A 548 20.25 29.00 4.44
N LYS A 549 20.52 28.13 5.41
CA LYS A 549 21.84 27.83 5.95
C LYS A 549 22.25 26.42 5.56
N ALA A 550 23.49 26.25 5.08
CA ALA A 550 24.04 24.93 4.81
C ALA A 550 24.16 24.11 6.10
N LEU A 551 23.77 22.85 6.05
CA LEU A 551 23.98 21.83 7.08
C LEU A 551 25.17 20.94 6.74
N ALA A 552 25.33 20.65 5.43
CA ALA A 552 26.43 19.89 4.88
C ALA A 552 26.82 20.48 3.52
N SER A 553 28.09 20.31 3.09
CA SER A 553 28.57 20.70 1.78
C SER A 553 29.37 19.58 1.13
N TYR A 554 29.26 19.44 -0.19
CA TYR A 554 30.02 18.45 -0.96
C TYR A 554 31.54 18.63 -0.79
N GLU A 555 32.27 17.54 -0.72
CA GLU A 555 33.76 17.59 -0.61
C GLU A 555 34.45 17.26 -1.93
N GLU A 556 33.78 16.60 -2.86
CA GLU A 556 34.37 16.07 -4.09
C GLU A 556 33.67 16.64 -5.33
N ASP A 557 34.31 16.45 -6.51
CA ASP A 557 33.89 16.95 -7.81
C ASP A 557 34.01 18.47 -7.99
N PHE A 558 33.63 18.97 -9.18
CA PHE A 558 33.76 20.40 -9.54
C PHE A 558 32.87 21.32 -8.67
N TYR A 559 31.84 20.77 -8.05
CA TYR A 559 30.92 21.46 -7.14
C TYR A 559 31.28 21.29 -5.65
N ALA A 560 32.51 20.85 -5.35
CA ALA A 560 33.01 20.80 -3.98
C ALA A 560 32.87 22.17 -3.28
N GLY A 561 32.31 22.14 -2.06
CA GLY A 561 31.95 23.32 -1.29
C GLY A 561 30.53 23.83 -1.48
N MET A 562 29.78 23.38 -2.49
CA MET A 562 28.38 23.70 -2.63
C MET A 562 27.53 22.93 -1.57
N PRO A 563 26.40 23.49 -1.12
CA PRO A 563 25.58 22.85 -0.10
C PRO A 563 24.98 21.52 -0.59
N ALA A 564 25.07 20.48 0.24
CA ALA A 564 24.45 19.16 0.03
C ALA A 564 23.18 18.97 0.87
N ALA A 565 23.00 19.79 1.91
CA ALA A 565 21.79 19.90 2.70
C ALA A 565 21.68 21.28 3.30
N SER A 566 20.46 21.77 3.46
CA SER A 566 20.20 23.10 4.02
C SER A 566 18.98 23.13 4.92
N LYS A 567 18.86 24.23 5.67
CA LYS A 567 17.77 24.54 6.57
C LYS A 567 17.36 25.99 6.42
N ASN A 568 16.10 26.27 6.21
CA ASN A 568 15.54 27.61 6.12
C ASN A 568 14.45 27.85 7.16
N THR A 569 14.45 29.03 7.78
CA THR A 569 13.35 29.45 8.63
C THR A 569 12.31 30.17 7.78
N TYR A 570 11.06 29.73 7.83
CA TYR A 570 9.96 30.32 7.08
C TYR A 570 8.74 30.52 7.98
N GLY A 571 8.37 31.78 8.24
CA GLY A 571 7.37 32.09 9.26
C GLY A 571 7.83 31.65 10.66
N LYS A 572 7.08 30.78 11.32
CA LYS A 572 7.43 30.24 12.65
C LYS A 572 8.09 28.84 12.58
N GLY A 573 8.08 28.22 11.41
CA GLY A 573 8.59 26.87 11.20
C GLY A 573 9.86 26.84 10.38
N THR A 574 10.19 25.63 9.93
CA THR A 574 11.46 25.33 9.30
C THR A 574 11.27 24.42 8.10
N THR A 575 12.02 24.65 7.02
CA THR A 575 12.12 23.74 5.89
C THR A 575 13.54 23.20 5.80
N TYR A 576 13.69 21.89 5.75
CA TYR A 576 14.92 21.17 5.42
C TYR A 576 14.87 20.79 3.94
N TYR A 577 15.96 21.08 3.20
CA TYR A 577 16.14 20.62 1.83
C TYR A 577 17.39 19.74 1.75
N ILE A 578 17.21 18.50 1.29
CA ILE A 578 18.27 17.49 1.21
C ILE A 578 18.60 17.27 -0.27
N ALA A 579 19.75 17.79 -0.70
CA ALA A 579 20.13 17.93 -2.11
C ALA A 579 20.74 16.67 -2.74
N THR A 580 20.87 15.58 -1.98
CA THR A 580 21.45 14.31 -2.44
C THR A 580 20.95 13.15 -1.62
N GLN A 581 21.08 11.92 -2.12
CA GLN A 581 20.82 10.74 -1.33
C GLN A 581 21.99 10.44 -0.40
N PHE A 582 21.84 10.75 0.88
CA PHE A 582 22.79 10.36 1.91
C PHE A 582 22.69 8.86 2.24
N GLU A 583 23.81 8.26 2.61
CA GLU A 583 23.80 7.00 3.36
C GLU A 583 23.20 7.22 4.76
N GLU A 584 22.83 6.13 5.42
CA GLU A 584 22.03 6.13 6.65
C GLU A 584 22.54 7.10 7.72
N GLU A 585 23.84 7.09 8.01
CA GLU A 585 24.43 7.95 9.06
C GLU A 585 24.31 9.45 8.74
N GLY A 586 24.49 9.81 7.47
CA GLY A 586 24.36 11.20 7.03
C GLY A 586 22.91 11.69 7.07
N LEU A 587 21.99 10.86 6.63
CA LEU A 587 20.55 11.14 6.70
C LEU A 587 20.11 11.28 8.16
N ALA A 588 20.52 10.36 9.03
CA ALA A 588 20.15 10.36 10.44
C ALA A 588 20.59 11.66 11.14
N LYS A 589 21.78 12.21 10.85
CA LYS A 589 22.23 13.49 11.40
C LYS A 589 21.31 14.66 11.09
N ILE A 590 20.73 14.68 9.88
CA ILE A 590 19.81 15.74 9.46
C ILE A 590 18.45 15.54 10.13
N LEU A 591 17.95 14.32 10.13
CA LEU A 591 16.65 13.99 10.68
C LEU A 591 16.62 14.11 12.22
N ASP A 592 17.70 13.75 12.92
CA ASP A 592 17.86 13.95 14.37
C ASP A 592 17.71 15.44 14.76
N GLN A 593 18.25 16.36 13.96
CA GLN A 593 18.07 17.80 14.19
C GLN A 593 16.60 18.20 14.03
N ALA A 594 15.91 17.71 13.00
CA ALA A 594 14.51 18.02 12.76
C ALA A 594 13.61 17.46 13.86
N VAL A 595 13.83 16.21 14.27
CA VAL A 595 13.11 15.54 15.37
C VAL A 595 13.29 16.28 16.68
N GLN A 596 14.53 16.67 17.01
CA GLN A 596 14.84 17.43 18.22
C GLN A 596 14.17 18.83 18.20
N GLU A 597 14.24 19.54 17.08
CA GLU A 597 13.62 20.85 16.92
C GLU A 597 12.10 20.79 17.05
N ALA A 598 11.47 19.80 16.43
CA ALA A 598 10.03 19.57 16.49
C ALA A 598 9.58 19.00 17.85
N ARG A 599 10.51 18.54 18.69
CA ARG A 599 10.21 17.80 19.93
C ARG A 599 9.26 16.63 19.67
N VAL A 600 9.55 15.86 18.63
CA VAL A 600 8.87 14.60 18.37
C VAL A 600 9.42 13.55 19.34
N SER A 601 8.52 12.78 19.95
CA SER A 601 8.90 11.74 20.90
C SER A 601 8.84 10.37 20.25
N SER A 602 9.81 9.51 20.57
CA SER A 602 9.70 8.07 20.31
C SER A 602 8.70 7.42 21.28
N VAL A 603 8.16 6.28 20.89
CA VAL A 603 7.25 5.48 21.74
C VAL A 603 7.88 5.09 23.07
N ILE A 604 9.19 4.87 23.06
CA ILE A 604 10.02 4.60 24.24
C ILE A 604 11.26 5.50 24.22
N PRO A 605 11.79 5.91 25.39
CA PRO A 605 12.93 6.81 25.45
C PRO A 605 14.28 6.12 25.15
N GLU A 606 14.35 4.80 25.25
CA GLU A 606 15.57 4.02 25.07
C GLU A 606 15.80 3.67 23.58
N GLU A 607 17.05 3.69 23.15
CA GLU A 607 17.44 3.08 21.87
C GLU A 607 17.48 1.55 22.00
N THR A 608 16.91 0.86 21.04
CA THR A 608 16.79 -0.61 21.04
C THR A 608 16.73 -1.14 19.61
N GLY A 609 17.09 -2.41 19.41
CA GLY A 609 16.83 -3.14 18.17
C GLY A 609 15.41 -3.72 18.05
N LEU A 610 14.57 -3.50 19.07
CA LEU A 610 13.17 -3.94 19.05
C LEU A 610 12.30 -2.96 18.25
N GLU A 611 11.34 -3.49 17.55
CA GLU A 611 10.21 -2.70 17.04
C GLU A 611 9.18 -2.55 18.15
N VAL A 612 8.86 -1.31 18.52
CA VAL A 612 7.86 -0.99 19.56
C VAL A 612 6.82 -0.05 18.96
N VAL A 613 5.60 -0.53 18.85
CA VAL A 613 4.47 0.22 18.28
C VAL A 613 3.35 0.31 19.28
N THR A 614 2.64 1.44 19.33
CA THR A 614 1.49 1.60 20.23
C THR A 614 0.19 1.71 19.47
N ARG A 615 -0.86 1.11 20.08
CA ARG A 615 -2.26 1.40 19.73
C ARG A 615 -2.97 1.88 21.00
N VAL A 616 -3.90 2.81 20.83
CA VAL A 616 -4.59 3.46 21.94
C VAL A 616 -6.10 3.32 21.78
N SER A 617 -6.77 2.84 22.82
CA SER A 617 -8.22 2.88 22.99
C SER A 617 -8.60 4.02 23.94
N ASP A 618 -9.89 4.17 24.26
CA ASP A 618 -10.38 5.20 25.20
C ASP A 618 -9.79 5.07 26.61
N THR A 619 -9.34 3.88 26.99
CA THR A 619 -8.92 3.56 28.37
C THR A 619 -7.56 2.92 28.51
N THR A 620 -6.99 2.47 27.38
CA THR A 620 -5.80 1.60 27.45
C THR A 620 -4.86 1.90 26.29
N ARG A 621 -3.56 1.99 26.60
CA ARG A 621 -2.49 1.95 25.60
C ARG A 621 -1.91 0.55 25.57
N PHE A 622 -1.79 0.01 24.36
CA PHE A 622 -1.17 -1.27 24.07
C PHE A 622 0.21 -1.04 23.46
N TYR A 623 1.23 -1.74 23.97
CA TYR A 623 2.57 -1.75 23.40
C TYR A 623 2.80 -3.11 22.74
N PHE A 624 3.00 -3.12 21.44
CA PHE A 624 3.46 -4.27 20.67
C PHE A 624 4.99 -4.21 20.63
N VAL A 625 5.65 -5.20 21.20
CA VAL A 625 7.12 -5.26 21.29
C VAL A 625 7.58 -6.50 20.55
N MET A 626 8.37 -6.33 19.49
CA MET A 626 8.73 -7.40 18.57
C MET A 626 10.23 -7.39 18.30
N ASN A 627 10.85 -8.57 18.28
CA ASN A 627 12.24 -8.71 17.87
C ASN A 627 12.35 -9.36 16.49
N PHE A 628 12.69 -8.56 15.48
CA PHE A 628 12.97 -9.04 14.11
C PHE A 628 14.47 -9.15 13.82
N THR A 629 15.34 -8.79 14.76
CA THR A 629 16.80 -8.87 14.60
C THR A 629 17.31 -10.29 14.83
N ASP A 630 18.51 -10.58 14.37
CA ASP A 630 19.18 -11.85 14.66
C ASP A 630 19.72 -11.93 16.08
N GLU A 631 19.86 -10.79 16.75
CA GLU A 631 20.40 -10.68 18.10
C GLU A 631 19.30 -10.76 19.16
N GLU A 632 19.64 -11.32 20.31
CA GLU A 632 18.80 -11.27 21.51
C GLU A 632 18.76 -9.82 22.03
N GLN A 633 17.57 -9.25 22.18
CA GLN A 633 17.37 -7.88 22.65
C GLN A 633 16.93 -7.86 24.10
N ILE A 634 17.37 -6.85 24.83
CA ILE A 634 16.91 -6.62 26.21
C ILE A 634 15.68 -5.71 26.17
N LEU A 635 14.65 -6.06 26.94
CA LEU A 635 13.45 -5.23 27.08
C LEU A 635 13.83 -3.86 27.67
N PRO A 636 13.43 -2.74 27.05
CA PRO A 636 13.63 -1.39 27.60
C PRO A 636 13.09 -1.23 29.01
N GLU A 637 13.78 -0.46 29.84
CA GLU A 637 13.40 -0.26 31.25
C GLU A 637 12.02 0.39 31.40
N SER A 638 11.67 1.29 30.49
CA SER A 638 10.35 1.96 30.41
C SER A 638 9.17 0.99 30.22
N LEU A 639 9.44 -0.23 29.77
CA LEU A 639 8.45 -1.28 29.58
C LEU A 639 8.46 -2.34 30.68
N THR A 640 9.31 -2.18 31.71
CA THR A 640 9.36 -3.07 32.88
C THR A 640 8.17 -2.84 33.79
N GLY A 641 7.64 -3.89 34.40
CA GLY A 641 6.49 -3.82 35.32
C GLY A 641 5.14 -3.66 34.64
N LYS A 642 5.07 -3.82 33.29
CA LYS A 642 3.80 -3.87 32.57
C LYS A 642 3.34 -5.33 32.43
N LYS A 643 2.02 -5.53 32.32
CA LYS A 643 1.46 -6.88 32.12
C LYS A 643 1.50 -7.26 30.66
N ASP A 644 2.13 -8.38 30.35
CA ASP A 644 2.06 -9.01 29.02
C ASP A 644 0.74 -9.80 28.90
N MET A 645 -0.12 -9.40 27.99
CA MET A 645 -1.42 -10.02 27.75
C MET A 645 -1.29 -11.44 27.18
N ILE A 646 -0.20 -11.70 26.46
CA ILE A 646 0.04 -13.02 25.83
C ILE A 646 0.33 -14.06 26.92
N SER A 647 1.28 -13.80 27.80
CA SER A 647 1.67 -14.73 28.85
C SER A 647 0.88 -14.58 30.15
N GLY A 648 0.21 -13.42 30.34
CA GLY A 648 -0.45 -13.03 31.58
C GLY A 648 0.53 -12.64 32.73
N LYS A 649 1.82 -12.53 32.43
CA LYS A 649 2.88 -12.23 33.42
C LYS A 649 3.28 -10.76 33.38
N MET A 650 3.86 -10.27 34.47
CA MET A 650 4.51 -8.96 34.47
C MET A 650 5.87 -9.03 33.80
N THR A 651 6.23 -8.00 33.06
CA THR A 651 7.59 -7.85 32.52
C THR A 651 8.59 -7.53 33.63
N GLU A 652 9.79 -8.07 33.51
CA GLU A 652 10.85 -7.95 34.53
C GLU A 652 12.08 -7.22 33.97
N HIS A 653 12.83 -6.57 34.83
CA HIS A 653 14.11 -5.95 34.50
C HIS A 653 15.08 -6.98 33.91
N GLY A 654 15.73 -6.61 32.79
CA GLY A 654 16.66 -7.47 32.06
C GLY A 654 16.02 -8.65 31.34
N MET A 655 14.69 -8.63 31.15
CA MET A 655 13.99 -9.61 30.31
C MET A 655 14.55 -9.58 28.87
N LYS A 656 14.77 -10.76 28.30
CA LYS A 656 15.37 -10.92 26.97
C LYS A 656 14.36 -11.47 25.98
N LEU A 657 14.36 -10.88 24.80
CA LEU A 657 13.55 -11.29 23.65
C LEU A 657 14.48 -11.87 22.58
N LYS A 658 14.25 -13.12 22.20
CA LYS A 658 14.91 -13.77 21.07
C LYS A 658 14.25 -13.33 19.76
N LYS A 659 14.92 -13.59 18.65
CA LYS A 659 14.32 -13.41 17.32
C LYS A 659 12.94 -14.05 17.25
N TRP A 660 11.95 -13.32 16.74
CA TRP A 660 10.51 -13.65 16.63
C TRP A 660 9.74 -13.66 17.96
N ASP A 661 10.36 -13.32 19.09
CA ASP A 661 9.59 -13.09 20.31
C ASP A 661 8.73 -11.84 20.19
N VAL A 662 7.54 -11.93 20.76
CA VAL A 662 6.53 -10.85 20.77
C VAL A 662 5.95 -10.72 22.16
N LEU A 663 5.81 -9.48 22.64
CA LEU A 663 5.00 -9.13 23.82
C LEU A 663 3.87 -8.18 23.40
N LEU A 664 2.73 -8.29 24.06
CA LEU A 664 1.63 -7.34 24.01
C LEU A 664 1.38 -6.80 25.40
N LEU A 665 1.87 -5.60 25.68
CA LEU A 665 1.81 -5.01 27.02
C LEU A 665 0.63 -4.04 27.11
N GLU A 666 -0.04 -4.02 28.26
CA GLU A 666 -1.14 -3.09 28.55
C GLU A 666 -0.76 -2.03 29.59
N GLU A 667 -1.26 -0.83 29.38
CA GLU A 667 -1.17 0.30 30.31
C GLU A 667 -2.51 1.04 30.33
N HIS A 668 -3.13 1.14 31.51
CA HIS A 668 -4.36 1.91 31.68
C HIS A 668 -4.05 3.42 31.67
N LEU A 669 -4.84 4.19 30.90
CA LEU A 669 -4.71 5.65 30.72
C LEU A 669 -5.40 6.41 31.84
#